data_ea2fc62c1238f68a3c1d1a3d493a39b8
#
_entry.id   ea2fc62c1238f68a3c1d1a3d493a39b8
#
_cell.length_a   1.000
_cell.length_b   1.000
_cell.length_c   1.000
_cell.angle_alpha   90.00
_cell.angle_beta   90.00
_cell.angle_gamma   90.00
#
_symmetry.space_group_name_H-M   'P 1'
#
loop_
_entity.id
_entity.type
_entity.pdbx_description
1 polymer ?
#
loop_
_entity_poly.entity_id
_entity_poly.type
_entity_poly.pdbx_seq_one_letter_code
_entity_poly.pdbx_strand_id
1 'polypeptide(L)'
;ISLGLVGSEMCIRDRNDMTSLSDLRLSKNMKYTALYWAMRFYEYAPDLYRKEYKNGTCVEIDAEKQTVFTDKTELSLNTHESFVVLELLDRLFSLGYTQNDIHVAGARVQFRNFTVYCHVWDDAMDYPVTDREIAYKSRLVSGVLEYQSKIRFAGKNFDYGAFEEYDTFHFSVRKCNQFSSQDFIYCENRLMKYTGKEKAVVIPDGTEEIESSAFWDNQFIEEVVIPDTVVNLGGDTFYNCRNLQTINIPKNVRFMGNNPFAGCPHLKLKNQSPFFVYENGILYNREKDSIIYCSIIGNEAELKIPEGVKIIGKHAFYLCDRFERITLPASLLKMENNPFSGCSKLELICASSAYNVKDDVIYNRYNTAVVGVLNKIKAECLIIPEGVKTINRNSFWNCKGIRTIVFPKTLEDIGYNPFVGCSNICFESNSPCFMVKDDVLYNHDGSKLICYPAWKATGEVYLSDSVITLERGAFSGCDKMTAIHLHNVNVINKSCFTNCTALQKVYCSDLITYIGEWAFAYCCSLNEISVGKDTIIDNNAFSNASPKIKVRETPENYLIESDNIYTLAAMQKHYRGMIDAILIDPPYNSNIDYIGYQDVAFENGYLGYMYERLQKAYPILSEKGFMVINIDEGEVANLMLLCKKIFGAEMVSLYRWKKKNPLFDQNRVVLNPNKVQTDYEYIIVCKKSSASILKNIRQPYLDNGVWKETDVPFPDDFDCFGTTSSAKDEIADIFGKREYFSTPKPVKLIKELIRATTDKSSIIMDFFAGSGTLGQAVKSLNDEDCGTRSFILVNNRESNIC
;
A
#
# COMPACT_ATOMS: atom_id res chain seq x y z
N ILE A 1 11.54 -30.67 5.72
CA ILE A 1 11.62 -29.77 6.88
C ILE A 1 11.91 -28.30 6.45
N SER A 2 11.53 -27.93 5.26
CA SER A 2 11.58 -26.52 4.80
C SER A 2 10.22 -25.83 4.98
N LEU A 3 9.50 -26.18 6.02
CA LEU A 3 8.10 -25.78 6.25
C LEU A 3 7.95 -24.54 7.13
N GLY A 4 9.03 -24.02 7.71
CA GLY A 4 8.93 -22.89 8.63
C GLY A 4 8.53 -21.57 7.94
N LEU A 5 9.22 -21.18 6.89
CA LEU A 5 8.98 -19.89 6.22
C LEU A 5 7.78 -19.88 5.30
N VAL A 6 7.63 -20.92 4.50
CA VAL A 6 6.44 -21.11 3.65
C VAL A 6 5.22 -21.39 4.52
N GLY A 7 5.41 -22.13 5.64
CA GLY A 7 4.36 -22.43 6.60
C GLY A 7 3.83 -21.21 7.36
N SER A 8 4.64 -20.20 7.66
CA SER A 8 4.18 -19.03 8.42
C SER A 8 3.45 -18.00 7.54
N GLU A 9 3.92 -17.74 6.32
CA GLU A 9 3.13 -16.95 5.36
C GLU A 9 1.88 -17.71 4.88
N MET A 10 1.95 -19.03 4.63
CA MET A 10 0.79 -19.85 4.29
C MET A 10 -0.13 -20.11 5.48
N CYS A 11 0.38 -20.24 6.72
CA CYS A 11 -0.48 -20.33 7.89
C CYS A 11 -1.28 -19.05 8.13
N ILE A 12 -0.81 -17.90 7.66
CA ILE A 12 -1.57 -16.65 7.70
C ILE A 12 -2.63 -16.60 6.59
N ARG A 13 -2.41 -17.27 5.44
CA ARG A 13 -3.33 -17.24 4.30
C ARG A 13 -4.34 -18.38 4.26
N ASP A 14 -3.95 -19.61 4.65
CA ASP A 14 -4.72 -20.82 4.34
C ASP A 14 -5.58 -21.37 5.49
N ARG A 15 -5.56 -20.73 6.65
CA ARG A 15 -6.44 -21.13 7.74
C ARG A 15 -7.66 -20.21 7.80
N ASN A 16 -8.72 -20.59 7.09
CA ASN A 16 -10.08 -20.08 7.31
C ASN A 16 -10.60 -20.31 8.75
N ASP A 17 -9.87 -21.10 9.54
CA ASP A 17 -10.06 -21.30 10.98
C ASP A 17 -8.97 -20.65 11.83
N MET A 18 -8.23 -19.70 11.27
CA MET A 18 -7.30 -18.99 12.11
C MET A 18 -8.05 -18.15 13.13
N THR A 19 -8.06 -18.69 14.29
CA THR A 19 -7.78 -17.99 15.51
C THR A 19 -6.82 -16.85 15.15
N SER A 20 -7.23 -15.62 15.42
CA SER A 20 -6.46 -14.41 15.09
C SER A 20 -5.01 -14.59 15.54
N LEU A 21 -4.05 -13.88 14.90
CA LEU A 21 -2.66 -13.80 15.40
C LEU A 21 -2.57 -13.37 16.87
N SER A 22 -3.66 -12.87 17.48
CA SER A 22 -3.82 -12.68 18.93
C SER A 22 -3.86 -13.98 19.73
N ASP A 23 -4.14 -15.15 19.11
CA ASP A 23 -4.03 -16.44 19.78
C ASP A 23 -2.61 -17.01 19.79
N LEU A 24 -1.75 -16.47 18.94
CA LEU A 24 -0.32 -16.58 19.10
C LEU A 24 0.04 -15.54 20.16
N ARG A 25 0.34 -15.97 21.39
CA ARG A 25 0.94 -15.09 22.40
C ARG A 25 2.12 -14.39 21.74
N LEU A 26 1.91 -13.13 21.34
CA LEU A 26 2.94 -12.29 20.76
C LEU A 26 3.95 -11.97 21.87
N SER A 27 4.83 -12.92 22.12
CA SER A 27 5.99 -12.71 22.98
C SER A 27 6.80 -11.54 22.41
N LYS A 28 7.56 -10.86 23.25
CA LYS A 28 8.51 -9.81 22.84
C LYS A 28 9.33 -10.25 21.59
N ASN A 29 9.57 -11.54 21.43
CA ASN A 29 10.33 -12.18 20.36
C ASN A 29 9.61 -12.15 18.99
N MET A 30 8.28 -12.16 18.93
CA MET A 30 7.57 -12.17 17.63
C MET A 30 7.65 -10.85 16.86
N LYS A 31 7.89 -9.73 17.54
CA LYS A 31 8.10 -8.43 16.90
C LYS A 31 9.33 -8.45 15.98
N TYR A 32 10.37 -9.11 16.43
CA TYR A 32 11.64 -9.25 15.68
C TYR A 32 11.58 -10.36 14.65
N THR A 33 10.76 -11.38 14.86
CA THR A 33 10.52 -12.48 13.92
C THR A 33 10.06 -11.97 12.57
N ALA A 34 9.15 -10.96 12.54
CA ALA A 34 8.71 -10.34 11.29
C ALA A 34 9.87 -9.67 10.52
N LEU A 35 10.82 -9.05 11.23
CA LEU A 35 12.03 -8.48 10.63
C LEU A 35 12.94 -9.58 10.05
N TYR A 36 13.16 -10.66 10.78
CA TYR A 36 13.99 -11.78 10.31
C TYR A 36 13.40 -12.41 9.05
N TRP A 37 12.08 -12.58 8.99
CA TRP A 37 11.40 -13.09 7.80
C TRP A 37 11.45 -12.10 6.63
N ALA A 38 11.27 -10.80 6.88
CA ALA A 38 11.41 -9.79 5.83
C ALA A 38 12.80 -9.79 5.21
N MET A 39 13.84 -10.03 6.01
CA MET A 39 15.22 -10.22 5.55
C MET A 39 15.49 -11.64 5.01
N ARG A 40 14.48 -12.55 5.03
CA ARG A 40 14.57 -13.94 4.55
C ARG A 40 15.53 -14.82 5.34
N PHE A 41 15.63 -14.61 6.64
CA PHE A 41 16.18 -15.59 7.56
C PHE A 41 15.17 -16.72 7.75
N TYR A 42 15.63 -17.97 7.78
CA TYR A 42 14.78 -19.11 8.09
C TYR A 42 15.06 -19.65 9.49
N GLU A 43 14.00 -20.00 10.18
CA GLU A 43 14.08 -20.62 11.49
C GLU A 43 14.47 -22.09 11.33
N TYR A 44 15.61 -22.53 11.89
CA TYR A 44 16.09 -23.91 11.81
C TYR A 44 15.94 -24.67 13.13
N ALA A 45 15.74 -23.95 14.23
CA ALA A 45 15.36 -24.46 15.54
C ALA A 45 14.55 -23.37 16.27
N PRO A 46 13.80 -23.68 17.35
CA PRO A 46 13.05 -22.67 18.07
C PRO A 46 13.90 -21.45 18.44
N ASP A 47 13.46 -20.26 18.05
CA ASP A 47 14.14 -18.96 18.26
C ASP A 47 15.55 -18.83 17.64
N LEU A 48 15.95 -19.76 16.77
CA LEU A 48 17.23 -19.74 16.06
C LEU A 48 17.02 -19.58 14.56
N TYR A 49 17.52 -18.49 14.02
CA TYR A 49 17.36 -18.10 12.60
C TYR A 49 18.71 -18.11 11.89
N ARG A 50 18.71 -18.46 10.60
CA ARG A 50 19.92 -18.56 9.79
C ARG A 50 19.67 -18.05 8.37
N LYS A 51 20.70 -17.45 7.78
CA LYS A 51 20.74 -17.09 6.37
C LYS A 51 22.14 -17.30 5.79
N GLU A 52 22.19 -17.98 4.66
CA GLU A 52 23.40 -18.19 3.88
C GLU A 52 23.40 -17.32 2.63
N TYR A 53 24.49 -16.67 2.33
CA TYR A 53 24.66 -15.80 1.19
C TYR A 53 25.50 -16.50 0.11
N LYS A 54 25.34 -16.04 -1.15
CA LYS A 54 26.03 -16.62 -2.32
C LYS A 54 27.57 -16.58 -2.22
N ASN A 55 28.11 -15.67 -1.41
CA ASN A 55 29.54 -15.53 -1.15
C ASN A 55 30.09 -16.47 -0.04
N GLY A 56 29.27 -17.36 0.48
CA GLY A 56 29.60 -18.30 1.55
C GLY A 56 29.49 -17.72 2.97
N THR A 57 29.12 -16.44 3.14
CA THR A 57 28.87 -15.86 4.47
C THR A 57 27.62 -16.50 5.06
N CYS A 58 27.68 -16.88 6.33
CA CYS A 58 26.55 -17.37 7.11
C CYS A 58 26.27 -16.39 8.26
N VAL A 59 25.01 -16.05 8.48
CA VAL A 59 24.56 -15.24 9.61
C VAL A 59 23.52 -16.04 10.39
N GLU A 60 23.75 -16.15 11.70
CA GLU A 60 22.82 -16.80 12.63
C GLU A 60 22.28 -15.78 13.64
N ILE A 61 21.03 -15.92 14.02
CA ILE A 61 20.37 -15.07 15.02
C ILE A 61 19.79 -15.96 16.12
N ASP A 62 20.19 -15.71 17.35
CA ASP A 62 19.56 -16.24 18.55
C ASP A 62 18.57 -15.20 19.04
N ALA A 63 17.29 -15.43 18.77
CA ALA A 63 16.24 -14.45 19.11
C ALA A 63 15.94 -14.41 20.62
N GLU A 64 16.21 -15.49 21.36
CA GLU A 64 16.06 -15.54 22.81
C GLU A 64 17.13 -14.67 23.49
N LYS A 65 18.39 -14.79 23.05
CA LYS A 65 19.52 -13.99 23.55
C LYS A 65 19.62 -12.63 22.88
N GLN A 66 18.83 -12.39 21.83
CA GLN A 66 18.90 -11.18 21.00
C GLN A 66 20.32 -10.92 20.48
N THR A 67 20.94 -11.94 19.92
CA THR A 67 22.32 -11.88 19.44
C THR A 67 22.42 -12.40 18.02
N VAL A 68 23.18 -11.69 17.20
CA VAL A 68 23.54 -12.10 15.84
C VAL A 68 24.97 -12.59 15.81
N PHE A 69 25.19 -13.76 15.26
CA PHE A 69 26.48 -14.36 15.08
C PHE A 69 26.84 -14.42 13.60
N THR A 70 28.04 -14.03 13.31
CA THR A 70 28.72 -14.32 12.04
C THR A 70 30.02 -15.01 12.37
N ASP A 71 30.71 -15.56 11.38
CA ASP A 71 32.02 -16.26 11.66
C ASP A 71 33.06 -15.39 12.41
N LYS A 72 32.87 -14.04 12.40
CA LYS A 72 33.85 -13.10 12.96
C LYS A 72 33.26 -12.03 13.87
N THR A 73 31.95 -11.89 13.92
CA THR A 73 31.31 -10.78 14.64
C THR A 73 30.14 -11.30 15.45
N GLU A 74 30.06 -10.84 16.67
CA GLU A 74 28.87 -10.96 17.51
C GLU A 74 28.27 -9.56 17.67
N LEU A 75 26.98 -9.42 17.36
CA LEU A 75 26.21 -8.18 17.46
C LEU A 75 25.04 -8.41 18.39
N SER A 76 24.96 -7.65 19.47
CA SER A 76 23.79 -7.67 20.37
C SER A 76 22.66 -6.82 19.79
N LEU A 77 21.46 -7.40 19.71
CA LEU A 77 20.23 -6.73 19.22
C LEU A 77 19.44 -6.05 20.37
N ASN A 78 20.14 -5.41 21.29
CA ASN A 78 19.55 -4.78 22.47
C ASN A 78 19.15 -3.31 22.27
N THR A 79 19.44 -2.71 21.12
CA THR A 79 19.03 -1.35 20.73
C THR A 79 18.35 -1.37 19.36
N HIS A 80 17.53 -0.34 19.10
CA HIS A 80 16.83 -0.23 17.81
C HIS A 80 17.81 -0.03 16.64
N GLU A 81 18.90 0.69 16.87
CA GLU A 81 19.95 0.90 15.87
C GLU A 81 20.62 -0.41 15.48
N SER A 82 20.73 -1.39 16.39
CA SER A 82 21.37 -2.67 16.07
C SER A 82 20.55 -3.49 15.06
N PHE A 83 19.23 -3.31 15.01
CA PHE A 83 18.41 -3.90 13.94
C PHE A 83 18.61 -3.19 12.58
N VAL A 84 18.87 -1.89 12.59
CA VAL A 84 19.24 -1.15 11.38
C VAL A 84 20.62 -1.60 10.88
N VAL A 85 21.56 -1.86 11.80
CA VAL A 85 22.85 -2.46 11.48
C VAL A 85 22.68 -3.84 10.86
N LEU A 86 21.85 -4.71 11.46
CA LEU A 86 21.57 -6.05 10.92
C LEU A 86 21.01 -5.97 9.49
N GLU A 87 20.08 -5.06 9.24
CA GLU A 87 19.49 -4.87 7.92
C GLU A 87 20.50 -4.37 6.89
N LEU A 88 21.38 -3.43 7.28
CA LEU A 88 22.47 -2.98 6.41
C LEU A 88 23.47 -4.10 6.11
N LEU A 89 23.82 -4.94 7.10
CA LEU A 89 24.68 -6.11 6.91
C LEU A 89 24.05 -7.11 5.92
N ASP A 90 22.75 -7.38 6.04
CA ASP A 90 22.02 -8.23 5.11
C ASP A 90 22.13 -7.74 3.66
N ARG A 91 22.04 -6.42 3.44
CA ARG A 91 22.24 -5.82 2.11
C ARG A 91 23.66 -5.94 1.61
N LEU A 92 24.63 -5.65 2.45
CA LEU A 92 26.05 -5.72 2.06
C LEU A 92 26.45 -7.16 1.70
N PHE A 93 26.05 -8.16 2.48
CA PHE A 93 26.30 -9.56 2.18
C PHE A 93 25.55 -10.02 0.91
N SER A 94 24.33 -9.54 0.70
CA SER A 94 23.55 -9.80 -0.52
C SER A 94 24.18 -9.17 -1.77
N LEU A 95 24.93 -8.08 -1.62
CA LEU A 95 25.72 -7.44 -2.69
C LEU A 95 27.08 -8.10 -2.94
N GLY A 96 27.43 -9.12 -2.13
CA GLY A 96 28.65 -9.91 -2.30
C GLY A 96 29.84 -9.49 -1.43
N TYR A 97 29.67 -8.48 -0.56
CA TYR A 97 30.69 -8.18 0.46
C TYR A 97 30.80 -9.34 1.43
N THR A 98 32.01 -9.59 1.92
CA THR A 98 32.28 -10.65 2.89
C THR A 98 32.50 -10.05 4.28
N GLN A 99 32.54 -10.88 5.30
CA GLN A 99 32.85 -10.45 6.66
C GLN A 99 34.24 -9.83 6.79
N ASN A 100 35.17 -10.12 5.84
CA ASN A 100 36.50 -9.50 5.81
C ASN A 100 36.46 -8.04 5.34
N ASP A 101 35.45 -7.67 4.61
CA ASP A 101 35.27 -6.34 4.02
C ASP A 101 34.52 -5.38 4.96
N ILE A 102 33.98 -5.90 6.07
CA ILE A 102 33.03 -5.17 6.93
C ILE A 102 33.53 -5.21 8.38
N HIS A 103 33.51 -4.04 9.02
CA HIS A 103 33.76 -3.89 10.46
C HIS A 103 32.60 -3.19 11.13
N VAL A 104 32.06 -3.78 12.20
CA VAL A 104 30.93 -3.27 12.97
C VAL A 104 31.40 -2.81 14.34
N ALA A 105 31.01 -1.61 14.74
CA ALA A 105 31.26 -1.03 16.07
C ALA A 105 30.03 -0.26 16.56
N GLY A 106 29.19 -0.92 17.34
CA GLY A 106 27.89 -0.38 17.75
C GLY A 106 26.99 -0.06 16.55
N ALA A 107 26.46 1.16 16.49
CA ALA A 107 25.64 1.64 15.38
C ALA A 107 26.46 2.06 14.12
N ARG A 108 27.73 1.75 14.08
CA ARG A 108 28.63 2.14 12.99
C ARG A 108 29.13 0.91 12.22
N VAL A 109 28.96 0.97 10.90
CA VAL A 109 29.44 -0.04 9.95
C VAL A 109 30.48 0.58 9.04
N GLN A 110 31.65 -0.04 8.95
CA GLN A 110 32.73 0.37 8.03
C GLN A 110 32.89 -0.70 6.96
N PHE A 111 32.88 -0.29 5.68
CA PHE A 111 33.20 -1.18 4.55
C PHE A 111 33.87 -0.36 3.45
N ARG A 112 34.96 -0.90 2.87
CA ARG A 112 35.83 -0.15 1.97
C ARG A 112 36.31 1.16 2.64
N ASN A 113 36.13 2.30 1.96
CA ASN A 113 36.47 3.62 2.44
C ASN A 113 35.28 4.38 3.07
N PHE A 114 34.17 3.68 3.29
CA PHE A 114 32.95 4.28 3.83
C PHE A 114 32.79 3.97 5.30
N THR A 115 32.39 4.96 6.06
CA THR A 115 31.87 4.83 7.41
C THR A 115 30.39 5.18 7.38
N VAL A 116 29.56 4.25 7.78
CA VAL A 116 28.10 4.37 7.78
C VAL A 116 27.61 4.39 9.21
N TYR A 117 26.84 5.40 9.57
CA TYR A 117 26.13 5.48 10.84
C TYR A 117 24.69 5.04 10.64
N CYS A 118 24.28 4.01 11.37
CA CYS A 118 22.93 3.46 11.35
C CYS A 118 22.07 4.16 12.40
N HIS A 119 20.94 4.68 11.99
CA HIS A 119 19.97 5.34 12.85
C HIS A 119 18.60 4.73 12.66
N VAL A 120 17.75 4.85 13.68
CA VAL A 120 16.33 4.56 13.57
C VAL A 120 15.70 5.46 12.52
N TRP A 121 14.68 4.97 11.85
CA TRP A 121 14.01 5.71 10.78
C TRP A 121 13.47 7.06 11.30
N ASP A 122 13.88 8.12 10.64
CA ASP A 122 13.38 9.47 10.85
C ASP A 122 12.76 9.99 9.54
N ASP A 123 11.48 10.35 9.58
CA ASP A 123 10.74 10.85 8.41
C ASP A 123 11.24 12.23 7.95
N ALA A 124 12.03 12.94 8.78
CA ALA A 124 12.67 14.21 8.41
C ALA A 124 13.90 14.05 7.51
N MET A 125 14.40 12.82 7.33
CA MET A 125 15.55 12.55 6.46
C MET A 125 15.15 12.25 5.01
N ASP A 126 16.07 12.56 4.07
CA ASP A 126 15.86 12.40 2.62
C ASP A 126 15.61 10.95 2.18
N TYR A 127 14.70 10.77 1.26
CA TYR A 127 14.39 9.64 0.37
C TYR A 127 14.28 8.22 0.95
N PRO A 128 13.06 7.70 1.09
CA PRO A 128 12.88 6.28 1.18
C PRO A 128 13.10 5.61 -0.19
N VAL A 129 14.14 4.80 -0.32
CA VAL A 129 14.21 3.80 -1.37
C VAL A 129 13.53 2.55 -0.84
N THR A 130 12.43 2.13 -1.49
CA THR A 130 11.77 0.88 -1.15
C THR A 130 12.38 -0.26 -1.92
N ASP A 131 12.86 -1.26 -1.20
CA ASP A 131 13.25 -2.54 -1.75
C ASP A 131 12.52 -3.63 -0.97
N ARG A 132 11.74 -4.43 -1.66
CA ARG A 132 10.96 -5.53 -1.07
C ARG A 132 9.99 -5.01 0.01
N GLU A 133 9.99 -5.67 1.16
CA GLU A 133 9.20 -5.30 2.33
C GLU A 133 9.97 -4.40 3.30
N ILE A 134 11.23 -4.12 3.01
CA ILE A 134 12.09 -3.26 3.82
C ILE A 134 12.33 -1.95 3.06
N ALA A 135 11.96 -0.83 3.66
CA ALA A 135 12.31 0.49 3.18
C ALA A 135 13.63 0.93 3.84
N TYR A 136 14.51 1.51 3.06
CA TYR A 136 15.74 2.11 3.57
C TYR A 136 16.01 3.45 2.90
N LYS A 137 16.78 4.28 3.54
CA LYS A 137 17.31 5.53 3.00
C LYS A 137 18.75 5.74 3.46
N SER A 138 19.53 6.36 2.60
CA SER A 138 20.90 6.71 2.92
C SER A 138 21.22 8.10 2.37
N ARG A 139 22.09 8.83 3.07
CA ARG A 139 22.58 10.13 2.62
C ARG A 139 24.02 10.34 3.07
N LEU A 140 24.70 11.19 2.33
CA LEU A 140 26.06 11.63 2.68
C LEU A 140 25.98 13.01 3.33
N VAL A 141 26.35 13.12 4.62
CA VAL A 141 26.35 14.36 5.38
C VAL A 141 27.76 14.64 5.86
N SER A 142 28.35 15.74 5.42
CA SER A 142 29.70 16.16 5.84
C SER A 142 30.76 15.06 5.73
N GLY A 143 30.70 14.22 4.69
CA GLY A 143 31.63 13.09 4.48
C GLY A 143 31.28 11.81 5.25
N VAL A 144 30.18 11.80 5.99
CA VAL A 144 29.68 10.64 6.73
C VAL A 144 28.42 10.12 6.04
N LEU A 145 28.38 8.82 5.78
CA LEU A 145 27.20 8.16 5.25
C LEU A 145 26.26 7.79 6.41
N GLU A 146 25.04 8.29 6.36
CA GLU A 146 23.98 7.93 7.30
C GLU A 146 23.01 6.95 6.63
N TYR A 147 22.55 5.98 7.39
CA TYR A 147 21.64 4.91 6.92
C TYR A 147 20.50 4.69 7.89
N GLN A 148 19.30 4.58 7.36
CA GLN A 148 18.10 4.26 8.11
C GLN A 148 17.27 3.25 7.36
N SER A 149 16.62 2.37 8.09
CA SER A 149 15.69 1.40 7.51
C SER A 149 14.45 1.18 8.38
N LYS A 150 13.39 0.70 7.76
CA LYS A 150 12.18 0.22 8.40
C LYS A 150 11.60 -0.94 7.63
N ILE A 151 10.89 -1.83 8.32
CA ILE A 151 10.21 -2.95 7.67
C ILE A 151 8.77 -2.59 7.28
N ARG A 152 8.28 -3.27 6.25
CA ARG A 152 6.86 -3.32 5.89
C ARG A 152 6.37 -4.74 6.10
N PHE A 153 5.35 -4.89 6.92
CA PHE A 153 4.72 -6.18 7.14
C PHE A 153 3.21 -6.05 6.96
N ALA A 154 2.60 -6.96 6.20
CA ALA A 154 1.17 -6.91 5.87
C ALA A 154 0.71 -5.51 5.37
N GLY A 155 1.52 -4.84 4.54
CA GLY A 155 1.22 -3.51 4.00
C GLY A 155 1.42 -2.34 4.98
N LYS A 156 1.89 -2.58 6.21
CA LYS A 156 2.22 -1.53 7.20
C LYS A 156 3.72 -1.28 7.25
N ASN A 157 4.09 -0.03 7.54
CA ASN A 157 5.48 0.36 7.79
C ASN A 157 5.76 0.30 9.28
N PHE A 158 6.86 -0.32 9.67
CA PHE A 158 7.36 -0.38 11.05
C PHE A 158 8.72 0.32 11.10
N ASP A 159 8.84 1.27 12.01
CA ASP A 159 10.13 1.84 12.38
C ASP A 159 10.74 0.99 13.49
N TYR A 160 12.03 0.73 13.45
CA TYR A 160 12.70 -0.04 14.51
C TYR A 160 12.58 0.65 15.88
N GLY A 161 12.52 2.01 15.92
CA GLY A 161 12.29 2.78 17.12
C GLY A 161 10.86 2.73 17.64
N ALA A 162 9.92 2.35 16.78
CA ALA A 162 8.50 2.27 17.10
C ALA A 162 8.03 0.83 17.35
N PHE A 163 8.93 -0.15 17.42
CA PHE A 163 8.56 -1.53 17.73
C PHE A 163 7.86 -1.66 19.08
N GLU A 164 8.12 -0.76 20.03
CA GLU A 164 7.44 -0.69 21.30
C GLU A 164 6.14 0.13 21.27
N GLU A 165 6.02 1.07 20.31
CA GLU A 165 4.83 1.91 20.13
C GLU A 165 3.79 1.31 19.16
N TYR A 166 4.23 0.51 18.20
CA TYR A 166 3.35 -0.15 17.20
C TYR A 166 3.06 -1.60 17.57
N ASP A 167 2.65 -1.83 18.78
CA ASP A 167 1.99 -3.07 19.15
C ASP A 167 0.60 -3.21 18.50
N THR A 168 0.33 -2.39 17.53
CA THR A 168 -0.90 -2.41 16.76
C THR A 168 -0.75 -3.25 15.49
N PHE A 169 -0.46 -4.52 15.65
CA PHE A 169 -1.05 -5.51 14.77
C PHE A 169 -2.54 -5.53 15.10
N HIS A 170 -3.32 -4.69 14.44
CA HIS A 170 -4.77 -4.76 14.51
C HIS A 170 -5.25 -5.96 13.72
N PHE A 171 -5.01 -7.12 14.27
CA PHE A 171 -5.76 -8.32 13.91
C PHE A 171 -7.10 -8.24 14.62
N SER A 172 -8.15 -8.74 13.96
CA SER A 172 -9.50 -8.75 14.51
C SER A 172 -9.51 -9.10 16.00
N VAL A 173 -9.79 -8.10 16.82
CA VAL A 173 -9.80 -8.27 18.28
C VAL A 173 -10.91 -9.24 18.62
N ARG A 174 -10.58 -10.47 18.98
CA ARG A 174 -11.52 -11.32 19.68
C ARG A 174 -11.74 -10.70 21.06
N LYS A 175 -13.01 -10.58 21.46
CA LYS A 175 -13.36 -10.23 22.82
C LYS A 175 -12.63 -11.19 23.76
N CYS A 176 -11.63 -10.69 24.48
CA CYS A 176 -11.08 -11.45 25.58
C CYS A 176 -12.06 -11.33 26.75
N ASN A 177 -12.56 -12.46 27.23
CA ASN A 177 -13.73 -12.51 28.10
C ASN A 177 -13.46 -12.08 29.56
N GLN A 178 -12.22 -11.79 29.94
CA GLN A 178 -11.89 -11.59 31.34
C GLN A 178 -12.23 -10.19 31.88
N PHE A 179 -12.14 -9.14 31.03
CA PHE A 179 -12.41 -7.75 31.43
C PHE A 179 -13.37 -7.02 30.49
N SER A 180 -13.75 -7.62 29.36
CA SER A 180 -14.63 -6.98 28.39
C SER A 180 -16.04 -6.84 28.95
N SER A 181 -16.52 -5.62 29.01
CA SER A 181 -17.91 -5.26 29.27
C SER A 181 -18.54 -4.70 28.00
N GLN A 182 -19.79 -4.24 28.12
CA GLN A 182 -20.46 -3.61 26.96
C GLN A 182 -19.68 -2.37 26.46
N ASP A 183 -18.95 -1.66 27.33
CA ASP A 183 -18.29 -0.39 27.04
C ASP A 183 -16.77 -0.52 26.90
N PHE A 184 -16.15 -1.51 27.54
CA PHE A 184 -14.71 -1.74 27.50
C PHE A 184 -14.38 -2.95 26.64
N ILE A 185 -13.56 -2.76 25.64
CA ILE A 185 -13.06 -3.82 24.74
C ILE A 185 -11.61 -4.10 25.07
N TYR A 186 -11.32 -5.32 25.52
CA TYR A 186 -10.00 -5.76 25.93
C TYR A 186 -9.43 -6.85 25.02
N CYS A 187 -8.10 -6.87 24.94
CA CYS A 187 -7.32 -8.01 24.51
C CYS A 187 -6.34 -8.34 25.64
N GLU A 188 -6.54 -9.47 26.32
CA GLU A 188 -5.85 -9.82 27.58
C GLU A 188 -5.99 -8.70 28.63
N ASN A 189 -4.89 -8.15 29.15
CA ASN A 189 -4.87 -7.04 30.11
C ASN A 189 -4.73 -5.66 29.44
N ARG A 190 -4.89 -5.59 28.13
CA ARG A 190 -4.80 -4.38 27.31
C ARG A 190 -6.17 -3.85 26.96
N LEU A 191 -6.45 -2.62 27.33
CA LEU A 191 -7.66 -1.90 26.93
C LEU A 191 -7.51 -1.40 25.50
N MET A 192 -8.22 -2.02 24.56
CA MET A 192 -8.17 -1.70 23.13
C MET A 192 -9.05 -0.51 22.79
N LYS A 193 -10.25 -0.44 23.36
CA LYS A 193 -11.20 0.62 23.07
C LYS A 193 -12.23 0.77 24.19
N TYR A 194 -12.63 2.03 24.42
CA TYR A 194 -13.78 2.40 25.24
C TYR A 194 -14.88 2.99 24.35
N THR A 195 -16.08 2.43 24.42
CA THR A 195 -17.24 2.83 23.61
C THR A 195 -18.38 3.43 24.42
N GLY A 196 -18.19 3.49 25.76
CA GLY A 196 -19.19 4.00 26.69
C GLY A 196 -19.38 5.52 26.63
N LYS A 197 -20.49 5.97 27.21
CA LYS A 197 -20.91 7.38 27.24
C LYS A 197 -20.98 7.97 28.64
N GLU A 198 -20.39 7.27 29.62
CA GLU A 198 -20.36 7.74 31.00
C GLU A 198 -19.45 8.95 31.14
N LYS A 199 -19.85 9.89 32.01
CA LYS A 199 -19.07 11.10 32.29
C LYS A 199 -17.84 10.83 33.14
N ALA A 200 -17.97 9.94 34.13
CA ALA A 200 -16.89 9.51 34.99
C ALA A 200 -16.57 8.05 34.69
N VAL A 201 -15.35 7.79 34.27
CA VAL A 201 -14.90 6.46 33.85
C VAL A 201 -13.79 5.99 34.79
N VAL A 202 -13.98 4.84 35.41
CA VAL A 202 -12.93 4.13 36.15
C VAL A 202 -12.48 2.95 35.30
N ILE A 203 -11.25 2.99 34.85
CA ILE A 203 -10.66 1.87 34.08
C ILE A 203 -10.46 0.70 35.08
N PRO A 204 -10.91 -0.53 34.72
CA PRO A 204 -10.81 -1.68 35.59
C PRO A 204 -9.40 -1.97 36.08
N ASP A 205 -9.30 -2.31 37.36
CA ASP A 205 -8.04 -2.77 37.97
C ASP A 205 -7.60 -4.09 37.30
N GLY A 206 -6.28 -4.28 37.10
CA GLY A 206 -5.72 -5.35 36.28
C GLY A 206 -5.47 -4.96 34.83
N THR A 207 -5.89 -3.77 34.37
CA THR A 207 -5.44 -3.21 33.10
C THR A 207 -3.97 -2.87 33.19
N GLU A 208 -3.15 -3.42 32.33
CA GLU A 208 -1.70 -3.16 32.27
C GLU A 208 -1.33 -2.15 31.18
N GLU A 209 -2.08 -2.15 30.10
CA GLU A 209 -1.85 -1.27 28.96
C GLU A 209 -3.16 -0.62 28.49
N ILE A 210 -3.08 0.62 28.06
CA ILE A 210 -4.16 1.32 27.36
C ILE A 210 -3.66 1.63 25.95
N GLU A 211 -4.36 1.08 24.96
CA GLU A 211 -3.96 1.16 23.54
C GLU A 211 -4.04 2.60 22.99
N SER A 212 -3.25 2.85 21.97
CA SER A 212 -3.33 4.12 21.23
C SER A 212 -4.76 4.37 20.76
N SER A 213 -5.24 5.60 20.94
CA SER A 213 -6.58 6.01 20.52
C SER A 213 -7.74 5.27 21.21
N ALA A 214 -7.51 4.59 22.33
CA ALA A 214 -8.54 3.80 23.02
C ALA A 214 -9.80 4.61 23.41
N PHE A 215 -9.66 5.89 23.73
CA PHE A 215 -10.75 6.83 24.05
C PHE A 215 -10.91 7.93 23.00
N TRP A 216 -10.31 7.78 21.85
CA TRP A 216 -10.23 8.81 20.81
C TRP A 216 -11.59 9.44 20.50
N ASP A 217 -11.65 10.78 20.56
CA ASP A 217 -12.83 11.61 20.27
C ASP A 217 -14.06 11.29 21.12
N ASN A 218 -13.90 10.73 22.30
CA ASN A 218 -15.03 10.51 23.21
C ASN A 218 -15.47 11.87 23.81
N GLN A 219 -16.64 12.33 23.39
CA GLN A 219 -17.20 13.63 23.81
C GLN A 219 -18.03 13.55 25.08
N PHE A 220 -18.14 12.38 25.73
CA PHE A 220 -18.97 12.17 26.90
C PHE A 220 -18.17 12.21 28.20
N ILE A 221 -16.93 11.74 28.19
CA ILE A 221 -16.08 11.64 29.38
C ILE A 221 -15.68 13.02 29.90
N GLU A 222 -15.88 13.22 31.21
CA GLU A 222 -15.43 14.41 31.96
C GLU A 222 -14.31 14.07 32.94
N GLU A 223 -14.31 12.85 33.46
CA GLU A 223 -13.31 12.34 34.40
C GLU A 223 -12.88 10.91 34.05
N VAL A 224 -11.59 10.62 34.12
CA VAL A 224 -11.03 9.29 33.95
C VAL A 224 -10.07 8.97 35.05
N VAL A 225 -10.26 7.81 35.68
CA VAL A 225 -9.35 7.26 36.69
C VAL A 225 -8.64 6.05 36.10
N ILE A 226 -7.33 6.17 35.98
CA ILE A 226 -6.46 5.09 35.49
C ILE A 226 -5.90 4.34 36.71
N PRO A 227 -6.02 2.99 36.79
CA PRO A 227 -5.52 2.21 37.92
C PRO A 227 -4.00 2.11 37.93
N ASP A 228 -3.45 1.84 39.12
CA ASP A 228 -2.01 1.68 39.32
C ASP A 228 -1.39 0.47 38.60
N THR A 229 -2.19 -0.45 38.11
CA THR A 229 -1.74 -1.60 37.31
C THR A 229 -1.27 -1.21 35.90
N VAL A 230 -1.67 -0.02 35.42
CA VAL A 230 -1.27 0.45 34.08
C VAL A 230 0.20 0.85 34.06
N VAL A 231 0.94 0.29 33.10
CA VAL A 231 2.36 0.53 32.89
C VAL A 231 2.60 1.32 31.59
N ASN A 232 1.74 1.11 30.58
CA ASN A 232 1.84 1.73 29.26
C ASN A 232 0.56 2.50 28.93
N LEU A 233 0.72 3.76 28.49
CA LEU A 233 -0.34 4.62 27.97
C LEU A 233 -0.02 4.94 26.51
N GLY A 234 -0.83 4.44 25.59
CA GLY A 234 -0.66 4.61 24.14
C GLY A 234 -0.71 6.07 23.69
N GLY A 235 -0.24 6.33 22.49
CA GLY A 235 -0.30 7.65 21.89
C GLY A 235 -1.71 8.03 21.47
N ASP A 236 -2.00 9.35 21.46
CA ASP A 236 -3.31 9.89 21.04
C ASP A 236 -4.51 9.23 21.78
N THR A 237 -4.31 8.56 22.93
CA THR A 237 -5.31 7.74 23.66
C THR A 237 -6.59 8.53 23.93
N PHE A 238 -6.48 9.77 24.41
CA PHE A 238 -7.59 10.67 24.71
C PHE A 238 -7.66 11.83 23.70
N TYR A 239 -7.16 11.61 22.49
CA TYR A 239 -7.18 12.65 21.45
C TYR A 239 -8.59 13.21 21.25
N ASN A 240 -8.71 14.56 21.29
CA ASN A 240 -9.96 15.30 21.04
C ASN A 240 -11.10 14.95 22.03
N CYS A 241 -10.79 14.47 23.23
CA CYS A 241 -11.80 14.33 24.31
C CYS A 241 -12.07 15.69 24.91
N ARG A 242 -12.91 16.50 24.24
CA ARG A 242 -13.08 17.95 24.53
C ARG A 242 -13.67 18.25 25.90
N ASN A 243 -14.45 17.33 26.45
CA ASN A 243 -15.10 17.50 27.75
C ASN A 243 -14.26 16.94 28.90
N LEU A 244 -13.14 16.29 28.63
CA LEU A 244 -12.29 15.70 29.67
C LEU A 244 -11.65 16.80 30.54
N GLN A 245 -11.99 16.79 31.85
CA GLN A 245 -11.55 17.79 32.82
C GLN A 245 -10.45 17.27 33.73
N THR A 246 -10.52 16.00 34.14
CA THR A 246 -9.53 15.41 35.04
C THR A 246 -9.11 14.01 34.63
N ILE A 247 -7.81 13.77 34.76
CA ILE A 247 -7.20 12.44 34.58
C ILE A 247 -5.95 12.32 35.45
N ASN A 248 -5.65 11.12 35.93
CA ASN A 248 -4.40 10.81 36.62
C ASN A 248 -3.42 10.06 35.70
N ILE A 249 -2.12 10.27 35.88
CA ILE A 249 -1.04 9.39 35.44
C ILE A 249 -0.60 8.58 36.63
N PRO A 250 -0.95 7.29 36.75
CA PRO A 250 -0.65 6.49 37.93
C PRO A 250 0.84 6.21 38.11
N LYS A 251 1.24 5.82 39.34
CA LYS A 251 2.66 5.69 39.70
C LYS A 251 3.46 4.70 38.90
N ASN A 252 2.81 3.68 38.31
CA ASN A 252 3.50 2.62 37.58
C ASN A 252 3.61 2.88 36.05
N VAL A 253 3.00 3.95 35.52
CA VAL A 253 3.15 4.30 34.10
C VAL A 253 4.60 4.68 33.83
N ARG A 254 5.26 3.89 32.98
CA ARG A 254 6.66 4.05 32.60
C ARG A 254 6.81 4.53 31.14
N PHE A 255 5.85 4.13 30.32
CA PHE A 255 5.85 4.43 28.90
C PHE A 255 4.61 5.22 28.53
N MET A 256 4.81 6.23 27.69
CA MET A 256 3.74 7.08 27.17
C MET A 256 4.03 7.34 25.69
N GLY A 257 3.05 7.02 24.86
CA GLY A 257 3.13 7.33 23.43
C GLY A 257 3.00 8.82 23.14
N ASN A 258 2.94 9.15 21.86
CA ASN A 258 2.79 10.53 21.40
C ASN A 258 1.56 11.19 22.01
N ASN A 259 1.74 12.34 22.59
CA ASN A 259 0.75 13.18 23.27
C ASN A 259 -0.65 12.55 23.45
N PRO A 260 -0.87 11.74 24.49
CA PRO A 260 -2.15 11.04 24.64
C PRO A 260 -3.33 11.99 24.92
N PHE A 261 -3.08 13.26 25.23
CA PHE A 261 -4.08 14.25 25.66
C PHE A 261 -4.28 15.38 24.64
N ALA A 262 -3.81 15.21 23.41
CA ALA A 262 -3.94 16.23 22.38
C ALA A 262 -5.43 16.60 22.12
N GLY A 263 -5.74 17.89 22.14
CA GLY A 263 -7.10 18.38 21.91
C GLY A 263 -8.06 18.24 23.08
N CYS A 264 -7.54 18.13 24.34
CA CYS A 264 -8.33 18.19 25.58
C CYS A 264 -8.22 19.58 26.24
N PRO A 265 -9.09 20.55 25.89
CA PRO A 265 -8.90 21.98 26.26
C PRO A 265 -9.07 22.27 27.75
N HIS A 266 -9.78 21.43 28.50
CA HIS A 266 -10.14 21.67 29.90
C HIS A 266 -9.39 20.76 30.87
N LEU A 267 -8.40 20.01 30.37
CA LEU A 267 -7.74 18.94 31.13
C LEU A 267 -6.84 19.46 32.27
N LYS A 268 -7.11 19.01 33.48
CA LYS A 268 -6.26 19.11 34.66
C LYS A 268 -5.60 17.76 34.89
N LEU A 269 -4.32 17.67 34.65
CA LEU A 269 -3.54 16.45 34.74
C LEU A 269 -3.01 16.29 36.18
N LYS A 270 -3.18 15.09 36.75
CA LYS A 270 -2.60 14.70 38.07
C LYS A 270 -1.50 13.66 37.82
N ASN A 271 -0.24 14.08 37.84
CA ASN A 271 0.85 13.13 37.67
C ASN A 271 1.31 12.54 39.01
N GLN A 272 1.29 11.21 39.09
CA GLN A 272 1.82 10.41 40.19
C GLN A 272 3.01 9.54 39.80
N SER A 273 3.27 9.45 38.50
CA SER A 273 4.39 8.65 37.96
C SER A 273 5.73 9.36 38.20
N PRO A 274 6.74 8.63 38.71
CA PRO A 274 8.11 9.17 38.82
C PRO A 274 8.89 9.23 37.50
N PHE A 275 8.30 8.70 36.41
CA PHE A 275 8.92 8.68 35.07
C PHE A 275 8.56 9.90 34.23
N PHE A 276 7.66 10.77 34.75
CA PHE A 276 7.25 11.99 34.07
C PHE A 276 7.26 13.16 35.04
N VAL A 277 7.45 14.35 34.51
CA VAL A 277 7.42 15.60 35.29
C VAL A 277 6.36 16.52 34.74
N TYR A 278 5.40 16.94 35.53
CA TYR A 278 4.35 17.89 35.13
C TYR A 278 4.53 19.20 35.89
N GLU A 279 4.97 20.24 35.17
CA GLU A 279 5.26 21.56 35.75
C GLU A 279 4.74 22.68 34.84
N ASN A 280 4.14 23.72 35.41
CA ASN A 280 3.64 24.90 34.68
C ASN A 280 2.74 24.52 33.46
N GLY A 281 1.97 23.41 33.58
CA GLY A 281 1.10 22.93 32.52
C GLY A 281 1.80 22.16 31.39
N ILE A 282 3.09 21.85 31.55
CA ILE A 282 3.87 21.09 30.57
C ILE A 282 4.27 19.73 31.15
N LEU A 283 4.02 18.67 30.40
CA LEU A 283 4.43 17.30 30.74
C LEU A 283 5.70 16.98 29.98
N TYR A 284 6.72 16.62 30.76
CA TYR A 284 8.04 16.20 30.26
C TYR A 284 8.25 14.71 30.56
N ASN A 285 9.21 14.10 29.87
CA ASN A 285 9.83 12.87 30.35
C ASN A 285 10.61 13.14 31.68
N ARG A 286 11.11 12.07 32.30
CA ARG A 286 11.82 12.14 33.61
C ARG A 286 13.03 13.08 33.56
N GLU A 287 13.80 13.03 32.49
CA GLU A 287 15.04 13.80 32.29
C GLU A 287 14.78 15.27 31.94
N LYS A 288 13.53 15.64 31.71
CA LYS A 288 13.07 16.96 31.22
C LYS A 288 13.71 17.37 29.87
N ASP A 289 14.16 16.41 29.10
CA ASP A 289 14.73 16.69 27.79
C ASP A 289 13.74 16.52 26.64
N SER A 290 12.54 15.98 26.91
CA SER A 290 11.47 15.83 25.95
C SER A 290 10.13 16.39 26.47
N ILE A 291 9.45 17.21 25.66
CA ILE A 291 8.09 17.70 25.93
C ILE A 291 7.10 16.76 25.26
N ILE A 292 6.15 16.22 26.04
CA ILE A 292 5.11 15.29 25.60
C ILE A 292 3.79 16.02 25.37
N TYR A 293 3.39 16.88 26.29
CA TYR A 293 2.10 17.58 26.25
C TYR A 293 2.22 18.96 26.89
N CYS A 294 1.49 19.93 26.34
CA CYS A 294 1.30 21.24 26.94
C CYS A 294 -0.19 21.52 27.12
N SER A 295 -0.56 21.87 28.34
CA SER A 295 -1.92 22.25 28.68
C SER A 295 -2.32 23.55 27.99
N ILE A 296 -3.57 23.61 27.50
CA ILE A 296 -4.16 24.81 26.93
C ILE A 296 -4.57 25.80 28.04
N ILE A 297 -4.70 25.32 29.28
CA ILE A 297 -5.11 26.14 30.41
C ILE A 297 -3.91 26.94 30.92
N GLY A 298 -4.09 28.26 31.05
CA GLY A 298 -3.10 29.19 31.60
C GLY A 298 -3.30 30.59 31.00
N ASN A 299 -2.70 31.61 31.68
CA ASN A 299 -2.82 33.01 31.26
C ASN A 299 -1.52 33.58 30.69
N GLU A 300 -0.47 32.78 30.58
CA GLU A 300 0.83 33.20 30.09
C GLU A 300 0.77 33.34 28.56
N ALA A 301 1.06 34.55 28.06
CA ALA A 301 1.12 34.82 26.62
C ALA A 301 2.47 34.40 26.01
N GLU A 302 3.51 34.29 26.83
CA GLU A 302 4.85 33.94 26.36
C GLU A 302 5.39 32.71 27.10
N LEU A 303 6.05 31.82 26.36
CA LEU A 303 6.73 30.64 26.89
C LEU A 303 8.18 30.64 26.41
N LYS A 304 9.12 30.62 27.33
CA LYS A 304 10.50 30.27 27.02
C LYS A 304 10.74 28.82 27.40
N ILE A 305 10.89 27.93 26.40
CA ILE A 305 11.22 26.53 26.65
C ILE A 305 12.61 26.46 27.28
N PRO A 306 12.79 25.76 28.41
CA PRO A 306 14.07 25.69 29.14
C PRO A 306 15.19 25.10 28.27
N GLU A 307 16.41 25.62 28.51
CA GLU A 307 17.61 24.93 27.99
C GLU A 307 17.73 23.53 28.59
N GLY A 308 18.18 22.57 27.78
CA GLY A 308 18.21 21.14 28.11
C GLY A 308 17.08 20.34 27.44
N VAL A 309 16.00 21.00 26.99
CA VAL A 309 14.98 20.36 26.16
C VAL A 309 15.54 20.09 24.78
N LYS A 310 15.55 18.83 24.38
CA LYS A 310 16.10 18.34 23.10
C LYS A 310 15.01 17.95 22.11
N ILE A 311 13.85 17.50 22.61
CA ILE A 311 12.75 16.95 21.80
C ILE A 311 11.43 17.66 22.14
N ILE A 312 10.69 18.05 21.11
CA ILE A 312 9.29 18.44 21.23
C ILE A 312 8.47 17.37 20.48
N GLY A 313 7.67 16.61 21.21
CA GLY A 313 6.90 15.49 20.71
C GLY A 313 5.79 15.93 19.77
N LYS A 314 5.28 14.98 19.00
CA LYS A 314 4.16 15.13 18.06
C LYS A 314 2.94 15.73 18.82
N HIS A 315 2.34 16.77 18.24
CA HIS A 315 1.15 17.44 18.81
C HIS A 315 1.33 17.98 20.23
N ALA A 316 2.57 18.14 20.74
CA ALA A 316 2.82 18.59 22.12
C ALA A 316 2.14 19.93 22.47
N PHE A 317 2.01 20.85 21.51
CA PHE A 317 1.33 22.13 21.63
C PHE A 317 0.06 22.21 20.76
N TYR A 318 -0.57 21.08 20.43
CA TYR A 318 -1.74 21.01 19.57
C TYR A 318 -2.89 21.86 20.08
N LEU A 319 -3.40 22.81 19.24
CA LEU A 319 -4.45 23.78 19.57
C LEU A 319 -4.13 24.67 20.80
N CYS A 320 -2.86 24.85 21.14
CA CYS A 320 -2.45 25.64 22.30
C CYS A 320 -2.41 27.14 21.99
N ASP A 321 -3.58 27.76 21.88
CA ASP A 321 -3.75 29.20 21.57
C ASP A 321 -3.48 30.13 22.77
N ARG A 322 -3.09 29.60 23.93
CA ARG A 322 -2.75 30.45 25.08
C ARG A 322 -1.47 31.25 24.88
N PHE A 323 -0.53 30.75 24.06
CA PHE A 323 0.72 31.41 23.79
C PHE A 323 0.65 32.23 22.51
N GLU A 324 1.05 33.50 22.62
CA GLU A 324 1.33 34.39 21.48
C GLU A 324 2.76 34.22 21.01
N ARG A 325 3.69 33.85 21.92
CA ARG A 325 5.11 33.68 21.61
C ARG A 325 5.70 32.48 22.34
N ILE A 326 6.41 31.64 21.59
CA ILE A 326 7.23 30.55 22.15
C ILE A 326 8.69 30.73 21.68
N THR A 327 9.62 30.73 22.65
CA THR A 327 11.07 30.72 22.36
C THR A 327 11.59 29.30 22.49
N LEU A 328 12.11 28.75 21.38
CA LEU A 328 12.75 27.44 21.29
C LEU A 328 14.21 27.52 21.77
N PRO A 329 14.69 26.59 22.64
CA PRO A 329 16.02 26.64 23.21
C PRO A 329 17.10 26.24 22.19
N ALA A 330 18.34 26.65 22.44
CA ALA A 330 19.48 26.25 21.62
C ALA A 330 19.75 24.72 21.67
N SER A 331 19.37 24.07 22.76
CA SER A 331 19.50 22.62 22.96
C SER A 331 18.51 21.76 22.13
N LEU A 332 17.49 22.35 21.48
CA LEU A 332 16.49 21.61 20.72
C LEU A 332 17.09 20.94 19.48
N LEU A 333 16.95 19.63 19.41
CA LEU A 333 17.47 18.79 18.32
C LEU A 333 16.36 18.29 17.40
N LYS A 334 15.14 17.98 17.94
CA LYS A 334 14.06 17.34 17.22
C LYS A 334 12.70 17.96 17.54
N MET A 335 11.93 18.22 16.49
CA MET A 335 10.49 18.46 16.55
C MET A 335 9.78 17.37 15.76
N GLU A 336 8.77 16.75 16.35
CA GLU A 336 8.01 15.68 15.71
C GLU A 336 6.74 16.24 15.06
N ASN A 337 6.58 16.01 13.75
CA ASN A 337 5.35 16.23 12.99
C ASN A 337 4.54 17.48 13.35
N ASN A 338 5.12 18.66 13.15
CA ASN A 338 4.52 19.97 13.44
C ASN A 338 3.82 20.02 14.83
N PRO A 339 4.58 20.10 15.92
CA PRO A 339 4.02 20.06 17.28
C PRO A 339 3.09 21.25 17.59
N PHE A 340 3.12 22.33 16.80
CA PHE A 340 2.35 23.57 16.96
C PHE A 340 1.09 23.61 16.10
N SER A 341 0.65 22.47 15.54
CA SER A 341 -0.56 22.42 14.72
C SER A 341 -1.77 23.00 15.43
N GLY A 342 -2.48 23.90 14.77
CA GLY A 342 -3.67 24.54 15.30
C GLY A 342 -3.44 25.75 16.20
N CYS A 343 -2.18 26.17 16.46
CA CYS A 343 -1.87 27.40 17.21
C CYS A 343 -2.06 28.61 16.29
N SER A 344 -3.20 29.30 16.40
CA SER A 344 -3.63 30.31 15.41
C SER A 344 -2.96 31.68 15.54
N LYS A 345 -2.26 31.95 16.67
CA LYS A 345 -1.65 33.27 16.97
C LYS A 345 -0.14 33.19 17.17
N LEU A 346 0.43 31.98 17.16
CA LEU A 346 1.76 31.71 17.65
C LEU A 346 2.86 32.36 16.80
N GLU A 347 3.78 33.06 17.46
CA GLU A 347 5.09 33.47 16.96
C GLU A 347 6.17 32.56 17.52
N LEU A 348 7.05 32.01 16.68
CA LEU A 348 8.20 31.21 17.14
C LEU A 348 9.49 32.03 17.02
N ILE A 349 10.22 32.10 18.13
CA ILE A 349 11.62 32.57 18.18
C ILE A 349 12.49 31.31 18.32
N CYS A 350 13.33 31.05 17.31
CA CYS A 350 14.14 29.84 17.27
C CYS A 350 15.62 30.15 17.58
N ALA A 351 16.11 29.70 18.74
CA ALA A 351 17.53 29.72 19.07
C ALA A 351 18.26 28.42 18.68
N SER A 352 17.54 27.37 18.30
CA SER A 352 18.11 26.09 17.89
C SER A 352 18.81 26.19 16.54
N SER A 353 19.98 25.59 16.43
CA SER A 353 20.68 25.42 15.14
C SER A 353 20.09 24.28 14.28
N ALA A 354 19.16 23.49 14.80
CA ALA A 354 18.52 22.39 14.08
C ALA A 354 17.39 22.85 13.16
N TYR A 355 16.85 24.06 13.36
CA TYR A 355 15.69 24.58 12.64
C TYR A 355 15.87 26.04 12.24
N ASN A 356 15.25 26.42 11.12
CA ASN A 356 15.09 27.78 10.69
C ASN A 356 13.61 28.13 10.60
N VAL A 357 13.20 29.24 11.21
CA VAL A 357 11.81 29.75 11.09
C VAL A 357 11.85 30.99 10.24
N LYS A 358 11.16 30.95 9.09
CA LYS A 358 11.10 32.07 8.16
C LYS A 358 9.70 32.16 7.58
N ASP A 359 9.11 33.37 7.62
CA ASP A 359 7.78 33.66 7.05
C ASP A 359 6.71 32.66 7.53
N ASP A 360 6.70 32.35 8.83
CA ASP A 360 5.81 31.38 9.50
C ASP A 360 5.98 29.91 9.05
N VAL A 361 7.04 29.61 8.30
CA VAL A 361 7.40 28.26 7.89
C VAL A 361 8.63 27.79 8.68
N ILE A 362 8.55 26.58 9.20
CA ILE A 362 9.62 25.92 9.95
C ILE A 362 10.35 24.96 9.00
N TYR A 363 11.62 25.22 8.78
CA TYR A 363 12.51 24.37 7.98
C TYR A 363 13.47 23.61 8.87
N ASN A 364 14.00 22.49 8.38
CA ASN A 364 15.17 21.87 8.99
C ASN A 364 16.40 22.78 8.84
N ARG A 365 17.50 22.49 9.56
CA ARG A 365 18.75 23.27 9.57
C ARG A 365 19.35 23.57 8.19
N TYR A 366 19.09 22.70 7.21
CA TYR A 366 19.62 22.81 5.84
C TYR A 366 18.65 23.47 4.87
N ASN A 367 17.45 23.83 5.32
CA ASN A 367 16.34 24.30 4.48
C ASN A 367 15.95 23.31 3.37
N THR A 368 16.20 22.01 3.58
CA THR A 368 15.84 20.96 2.62
C THR A 368 14.49 20.31 2.92
N ALA A 369 13.92 20.55 4.09
CA ALA A 369 12.63 20.01 4.48
C ALA A 369 11.75 21.08 5.14
N VAL A 370 10.46 21.11 4.77
CA VAL A 370 9.41 21.82 5.51
C VAL A 370 8.94 20.93 6.64
N VAL A 371 9.22 21.32 7.87
CA VAL A 371 8.87 20.59 9.09
C VAL A 371 7.47 20.98 9.59
N GLY A 372 7.08 22.23 9.47
CA GLY A 372 5.80 22.72 9.88
C GLY A 372 5.51 24.12 9.37
N VAL A 373 4.24 24.49 9.36
CA VAL A 373 3.77 25.85 9.03
C VAL A 373 2.87 26.32 10.15
N LEU A 374 3.08 27.54 10.62
CA LEU A 374 2.29 28.12 11.69
C LEU A 374 0.91 28.52 11.16
N ASN A 375 -0.13 28.20 11.91
CA ASN A 375 -1.52 28.42 11.46
C ASN A 375 -1.94 29.89 11.39
N LYS A 376 -1.11 30.82 11.89
CA LYS A 376 -1.34 32.27 11.72
C LYS A 376 -1.01 32.77 10.31
N ILE A 377 -0.29 31.98 9.50
CA ILE A 377 0.12 32.35 8.14
C ILE A 377 -1.07 32.80 7.30
N LYS A 378 -0.88 33.93 6.59
CA LYS A 378 -1.83 34.45 5.59
C LYS A 378 -1.06 34.73 4.31
N ALA A 379 -1.16 33.82 3.35
CA ALA A 379 -0.46 33.95 2.07
C ALA A 379 -1.41 33.59 0.92
N GLU A 380 -1.65 34.51 0.00
CA GLU A 380 -2.35 34.21 -1.25
C GLU A 380 -1.58 33.15 -2.05
N CYS A 381 -0.24 33.24 -2.07
CA CYS A 381 0.63 32.30 -2.72
C CYS A 381 1.86 32.05 -1.85
N LEU A 382 2.06 30.79 -1.43
CA LEU A 382 3.27 30.35 -0.73
C LEU A 382 4.17 29.62 -1.71
N ILE A 383 5.29 30.24 -2.05
CA ILE A 383 6.31 29.62 -2.90
C ILE A 383 7.30 28.89 -2.00
N ILE A 384 7.35 27.58 -2.10
CA ILE A 384 8.34 26.76 -1.42
C ILE A 384 9.69 27.00 -2.10
N PRO A 385 10.76 27.40 -1.35
CA PRO A 385 12.04 27.75 -1.94
C PRO A 385 12.72 26.59 -2.68
N GLU A 386 13.49 26.92 -3.73
CA GLU A 386 14.39 25.95 -4.34
C GLU A 386 15.43 25.47 -3.31
N GLY A 387 15.76 24.18 -3.37
CA GLY A 387 16.58 23.47 -2.37
C GLY A 387 15.75 22.68 -1.37
N VAL A 388 14.44 22.98 -1.21
CA VAL A 388 13.55 22.13 -0.42
C VAL A 388 13.26 20.86 -1.22
N LYS A 389 13.51 19.73 -0.56
CA LYS A 389 13.36 18.37 -1.11
C LYS A 389 12.17 17.62 -0.54
N THR A 390 11.81 17.93 0.70
CA THR A 390 10.77 17.18 1.43
C THR A 390 9.77 18.14 2.08
N ILE A 391 8.50 17.77 2.02
CA ILE A 391 7.41 18.34 2.83
C ILE A 391 6.97 17.26 3.82
N ASN A 392 7.19 17.48 5.11
CA ASN A 392 6.88 16.49 6.13
C ASN A 392 5.36 16.32 6.31
N ARG A 393 4.94 15.14 6.77
CA ARG A 393 3.54 14.88 7.14
C ARG A 393 3.04 15.91 8.17
N ASN A 394 1.78 16.29 8.11
CA ASN A 394 1.13 17.27 9.00
C ASN A 394 1.73 18.67 8.97
N SER A 395 2.71 18.97 8.11
CA SER A 395 3.41 20.27 8.12
C SER A 395 2.48 21.46 7.83
N PHE A 396 1.45 21.29 7.02
CA PHE A 396 0.42 22.30 6.71
C PHE A 396 -0.92 22.04 7.41
N TRP A 397 -0.97 21.14 8.36
CA TRP A 397 -2.23 20.70 8.95
C TRP A 397 -3.08 21.89 9.44
N ASN A 398 -4.31 21.98 8.93
CA ASN A 398 -5.29 23.03 9.23
C ASN A 398 -4.83 24.48 8.92
N CYS A 399 -3.89 24.66 7.96
CA CYS A 399 -3.45 25.97 7.51
C CYS A 399 -4.48 26.59 6.55
N LYS A 400 -5.50 27.27 7.08
CA LYS A 400 -6.59 27.87 6.31
C LYS A 400 -6.23 29.20 5.63
N GLY A 401 -5.09 29.79 5.97
CA GLY A 401 -4.63 31.09 5.48
C GLY A 401 -3.82 31.04 4.18
N ILE A 402 -3.58 29.86 3.62
CA ILE A 402 -2.87 29.66 2.36
C ILE A 402 -3.85 29.29 1.27
N ARG A 403 -3.75 29.96 0.11
CA ARG A 403 -4.59 29.70 -1.05
C ARG A 403 -3.89 28.86 -2.11
N THR A 404 -2.64 29.21 -2.45
CA THR A 404 -1.87 28.48 -3.44
C THR A 404 -0.52 28.10 -2.87
N ILE A 405 -0.07 26.87 -3.11
CA ILE A 405 1.29 26.42 -2.83
C ILE A 405 1.97 26.09 -4.15
N VAL A 406 3.16 26.67 -4.37
CA VAL A 406 4.01 26.40 -5.53
C VAL A 406 5.18 25.54 -5.09
N PHE A 407 5.27 24.33 -5.66
CA PHE A 407 6.35 23.39 -5.38
C PHE A 407 7.60 23.68 -6.23
N PRO A 408 8.81 23.64 -5.64
CA PRO A 408 10.06 23.84 -6.37
C PRO A 408 10.43 22.61 -7.22
N LYS A 409 11.35 22.80 -8.17
CA LYS A 409 11.91 21.69 -8.97
C LYS A 409 12.64 20.65 -8.13
N THR A 410 13.15 21.06 -6.99
CA THR A 410 13.93 20.22 -6.08
C THR A 410 13.09 19.36 -5.15
N LEU A 411 11.75 19.51 -5.16
CA LEU A 411 10.87 18.72 -4.30
C LEU A 411 10.80 17.28 -4.80
N GLU A 412 11.11 16.34 -3.96
CA GLU A 412 11.25 14.92 -4.25
C GLU A 412 10.29 14.05 -3.42
N ASP A 413 9.90 14.51 -2.21
CA ASP A 413 8.99 13.77 -1.33
C ASP A 413 7.96 14.68 -0.67
N ILE A 414 6.72 14.18 -0.61
CA ILE A 414 5.62 14.75 0.17
C ILE A 414 5.14 13.64 1.11
N GLY A 415 5.30 13.87 2.40
CA GLY A 415 4.77 12.96 3.42
C GLY A 415 3.25 12.80 3.34
N TYR A 416 2.69 11.90 4.12
CA TYR A 416 1.25 11.62 4.10
C TYR A 416 0.44 12.90 4.18
N ASN A 417 -0.44 13.11 3.21
CA ASN A 417 -1.15 14.35 2.93
C ASN A 417 -0.97 15.44 4.02
N PRO A 418 0.04 16.30 3.90
CA PRO A 418 0.32 17.33 4.90
C PRO A 418 -0.71 18.46 4.92
N PHE A 419 -1.63 18.49 3.93
CA PHE A 419 -2.58 19.55 3.66
C PHE A 419 -3.97 19.32 4.27
N VAL A 420 -4.11 18.31 5.13
CA VAL A 420 -5.38 18.01 5.81
C VAL A 420 -5.90 19.25 6.55
N GLY A 421 -7.18 19.60 6.32
CA GLY A 421 -7.82 20.76 6.92
C GLY A 421 -7.54 22.10 6.22
N CYS A 422 -6.76 22.12 5.13
CA CYS A 422 -6.57 23.29 4.27
C CYS A 422 -7.75 23.42 3.28
N SER A 423 -8.83 24.06 3.69
CA SER A 423 -10.12 24.02 2.98
C SER A 423 -10.13 24.64 1.57
N ASN A 424 -9.22 25.58 1.27
CA ASN A 424 -9.23 26.35 0.01
C ASN A 424 -7.92 26.26 -0.77
N ILE A 425 -7.15 25.19 -0.56
CA ILE A 425 -5.81 25.05 -1.12
C ILE A 425 -5.84 24.70 -2.61
N CYS A 426 -4.96 25.34 -3.37
CA CYS A 426 -4.61 25.01 -4.75
C CYS A 426 -3.12 24.67 -4.84
N PHE A 427 -2.73 23.94 -5.85
CA PHE A 427 -1.35 23.51 -6.05
C PHE A 427 -0.83 23.92 -7.41
N GLU A 428 0.45 24.31 -7.46
CA GLU A 428 1.25 24.42 -8.68
C GLU A 428 2.55 23.65 -8.49
N SER A 429 2.97 22.88 -9.46
CA SER A 429 4.17 22.04 -9.35
C SER A 429 5.15 22.29 -10.46
N ASN A 430 6.40 22.62 -10.07
CA ASN A 430 7.57 22.60 -10.95
C ASN A 430 8.41 21.32 -10.73
N SER A 431 8.03 20.48 -9.75
CA SER A 431 8.73 19.23 -9.43
C SER A 431 8.49 18.16 -10.48
N PRO A 432 9.52 17.41 -10.90
CA PRO A 432 9.34 16.25 -11.77
C PRO A 432 8.69 15.05 -11.05
N CYS A 433 8.62 15.07 -9.72
CA CYS A 433 8.07 13.97 -8.91
C CYS A 433 6.57 14.07 -8.66
N PHE A 434 5.97 15.25 -8.90
CA PHE A 434 4.58 15.51 -8.59
C PHE A 434 3.89 16.24 -9.73
N MET A 435 2.69 15.75 -10.05
CA MET A 435 1.83 16.32 -11.06
C MET A 435 0.59 16.94 -10.43
N VAL A 436 0.21 18.13 -10.92
CA VAL A 436 -1.10 18.72 -10.64
C VAL A 436 -1.93 18.62 -11.91
N LYS A 437 -3.04 17.89 -11.84
CA LYS A 437 -3.98 17.75 -12.94
C LYS A 437 -5.39 18.05 -12.42
N ASP A 438 -6.09 18.92 -13.10
CA ASP A 438 -7.44 19.35 -12.68
C ASP A 438 -7.48 19.78 -11.21
N ASP A 439 -6.52 20.58 -10.76
CA ASP A 439 -6.31 21.05 -9.37
C ASP A 439 -6.05 19.94 -8.33
N VAL A 440 -5.95 18.68 -8.71
CA VAL A 440 -5.67 17.55 -7.82
C VAL A 440 -4.18 17.20 -7.87
N LEU A 441 -3.60 16.92 -6.71
CA LEU A 441 -2.19 16.58 -6.55
C LEU A 441 -1.97 15.06 -6.61
N TYR A 442 -1.09 14.65 -7.51
CA TYR A 442 -0.69 13.26 -7.74
C TYR A 442 0.83 13.10 -7.66
N ASN A 443 1.28 11.86 -7.56
CA ASN A 443 2.67 11.52 -7.89
C ASN A 443 2.93 11.71 -9.40
N HIS A 444 4.18 11.56 -9.82
CA HIS A 444 4.65 11.81 -11.18
C HIS A 444 3.83 11.09 -12.27
N ASP A 445 3.46 9.82 -12.09
CA ASP A 445 2.78 8.98 -13.09
C ASP A 445 1.24 8.99 -12.97
N GLY A 446 0.69 9.74 -12.02
CA GLY A 446 -0.75 9.82 -11.78
C GLY A 446 -1.38 8.58 -11.15
N SER A 447 -0.59 7.57 -10.78
CA SER A 447 -1.09 6.33 -10.17
C SER A 447 -1.47 6.47 -8.69
N LYS A 448 -0.93 7.48 -8.02
CA LYS A 448 -1.15 7.76 -6.61
C LYS A 448 -1.72 9.16 -6.41
N LEU A 449 -2.94 9.25 -5.89
CA LEU A 449 -3.56 10.50 -5.52
C LEU A 449 -3.10 10.91 -4.11
N ILE A 450 -2.45 12.09 -4.01
CA ILE A 450 -1.87 12.60 -2.75
C ILE A 450 -2.86 13.49 -2.01
N CYS A 451 -3.46 14.45 -2.71
CA CYS A 451 -4.43 15.36 -2.11
C CYS A 451 -5.51 15.78 -3.11
N TYR A 452 -6.75 15.55 -2.75
CA TYR A 452 -7.91 16.10 -3.43
C TYR A 452 -8.39 17.34 -2.64
N PRO A 453 -8.37 18.55 -3.21
CA PRO A 453 -8.75 19.75 -2.48
C PRO A 453 -10.23 19.74 -2.05
N ALA A 454 -10.49 20.06 -0.79
CA ALA A 454 -11.85 19.98 -0.24
C ALA A 454 -12.86 20.91 -0.95
N TRP A 455 -12.40 22.07 -1.45
CA TRP A 455 -13.28 23.02 -2.18
C TRP A 455 -13.76 22.48 -3.52
N LYS A 456 -12.97 21.58 -4.15
CA LYS A 456 -13.29 20.94 -5.42
C LYS A 456 -14.20 19.71 -5.26
N ALA A 457 -14.14 19.06 -4.11
CA ALA A 457 -14.89 17.84 -3.82
C ALA A 457 -16.36 18.16 -3.54
N THR A 458 -17.15 18.40 -4.59
CA THR A 458 -18.59 18.73 -4.50
C THR A 458 -19.42 17.75 -5.30
N GLY A 459 -20.52 17.25 -4.71
CA GLY A 459 -21.39 16.28 -5.38
C GLY A 459 -20.71 14.92 -5.58
N GLU A 460 -20.84 14.37 -6.77
CA GLU A 460 -20.22 13.10 -7.15
C GLU A 460 -18.81 13.31 -7.71
N VAL A 461 -17.85 12.52 -7.25
CA VAL A 461 -16.45 12.57 -7.66
C VAL A 461 -16.09 11.27 -8.38
N TYR A 462 -15.49 11.38 -9.56
CA TYR A 462 -15.01 10.27 -10.37
C TYR A 462 -13.48 10.30 -10.43
N LEU A 463 -12.83 9.23 -10.02
CA LEU A 463 -11.38 9.12 -10.14
C LEU A 463 -10.98 8.66 -11.55
N SER A 464 -9.80 9.08 -11.98
CA SER A 464 -9.20 8.55 -13.20
C SER A 464 -8.84 7.06 -13.03
N ASP A 465 -8.97 6.29 -14.10
CA ASP A 465 -8.59 4.86 -14.13
C ASP A 465 -7.10 4.64 -13.81
N SER A 466 -6.26 5.67 -14.00
CA SER A 466 -4.85 5.61 -13.63
C SER A 466 -4.61 5.54 -12.11
N VAL A 467 -5.58 5.97 -11.29
CA VAL A 467 -5.43 6.03 -9.83
C VAL A 467 -5.60 4.63 -9.22
N ILE A 468 -4.50 4.09 -8.73
CA ILE A 468 -4.45 2.77 -8.08
C ILE A 468 -4.42 2.91 -6.56
N THR A 469 -3.79 3.97 -6.06
CA THR A 469 -3.58 4.18 -4.62
C THR A 469 -4.04 5.56 -4.21
N LEU A 470 -4.76 5.63 -3.09
CA LEU A 470 -5.07 6.88 -2.40
C LEU A 470 -4.10 7.06 -1.24
N GLU A 471 -3.45 8.21 -1.13
CA GLU A 471 -2.59 8.51 0.01
C GLU A 471 -3.41 8.69 1.29
N ARG A 472 -2.77 8.53 2.44
CA ARG A 472 -3.42 8.76 3.75
C ARG A 472 -3.97 10.17 3.82
N GLY A 473 -5.25 10.29 4.21
CA GLY A 473 -5.94 11.58 4.30
C GLY A 473 -6.22 12.26 2.95
N ALA A 474 -6.09 11.58 1.82
CA ALA A 474 -6.18 12.18 0.47
C ALA A 474 -7.45 12.98 0.23
N PHE A 475 -8.58 12.60 0.82
CA PHE A 475 -9.88 13.29 0.77
C PHE A 475 -10.33 13.82 2.13
N SER A 476 -9.44 13.86 3.13
CA SER A 476 -9.84 14.28 4.48
C SER A 476 -10.43 15.70 4.49
N GLY A 477 -11.64 15.84 5.04
CA GLY A 477 -12.34 17.10 5.11
C GLY A 477 -13.09 17.53 3.83
N CYS A 478 -13.27 16.64 2.86
CA CYS A 478 -14.12 16.87 1.68
C CYS A 478 -15.61 16.76 2.06
N ASP A 479 -16.08 17.73 2.83
CA ASP A 479 -17.38 17.74 3.52
C ASP A 479 -18.60 17.99 2.60
N LYS A 480 -18.38 18.33 1.33
CA LYS A 480 -19.43 18.57 0.32
C LYS A 480 -19.54 17.44 -0.73
N MET A 481 -18.66 16.45 -0.66
CA MET A 481 -18.71 15.29 -1.54
C MET A 481 -19.81 14.34 -1.11
N THR A 482 -20.76 14.02 -2.01
CA THR A 482 -21.89 13.13 -1.71
C THR A 482 -21.68 11.69 -2.17
N ALA A 483 -20.88 11.48 -3.21
CA ALA A 483 -20.51 10.15 -3.69
C ALA A 483 -19.11 10.16 -4.30
N ILE A 484 -18.44 9.00 -4.29
CA ILE A 484 -17.15 8.81 -4.94
C ILE A 484 -17.09 7.47 -5.68
N HIS A 485 -16.54 7.51 -6.90
CA HIS A 485 -16.29 6.35 -7.76
C HIS A 485 -14.79 6.03 -7.78
N LEU A 486 -14.39 4.88 -7.22
CA LEU A 486 -13.00 4.54 -6.94
C LEU A 486 -12.31 3.75 -8.06
N HIS A 487 -13.04 3.37 -9.11
CA HIS A 487 -12.51 2.63 -10.29
C HIS A 487 -11.45 1.56 -9.94
N ASN A 488 -10.17 1.81 -10.20
CA ASN A 488 -9.06 0.85 -10.01
C ASN A 488 -8.36 0.94 -8.64
N VAL A 489 -8.89 1.73 -7.72
CA VAL A 489 -8.32 1.82 -6.36
C VAL A 489 -8.40 0.46 -5.66
N ASN A 490 -7.27 -0.01 -5.14
CA ASN A 490 -7.18 -1.30 -4.47
C ASN A 490 -7.02 -1.22 -2.95
N VAL A 491 -6.56 -0.07 -2.45
CA VAL A 491 -6.36 0.18 -1.02
C VAL A 491 -6.91 1.54 -0.65
N ILE A 492 -7.79 1.58 0.33
CA ILE A 492 -8.23 2.81 1.00
C ILE A 492 -7.38 2.96 2.26
N ASN A 493 -6.41 3.85 2.20
CA ASN A 493 -5.47 4.06 3.29
C ASN A 493 -6.09 4.73 4.52
N LYS A 494 -5.33 4.75 5.62
CA LYS A 494 -5.67 5.40 6.90
C LYS A 494 -6.18 6.83 6.69
N SER A 495 -7.29 7.17 7.36
CA SER A 495 -7.89 8.51 7.38
C SER A 495 -8.27 9.09 6.00
N CYS A 496 -8.34 8.26 4.96
CA CYS A 496 -8.48 8.72 3.57
C CYS A 496 -9.68 9.63 3.35
N PHE A 497 -10.84 9.30 3.92
CA PHE A 497 -12.09 10.05 3.83
C PHE A 497 -12.56 10.61 5.18
N THR A 498 -11.66 10.79 6.15
CA THR A 498 -12.03 11.34 7.46
C THR A 498 -12.72 12.69 7.31
N ASN A 499 -13.83 12.90 8.02
CA ASN A 499 -14.65 14.13 7.98
C ASN A 499 -15.30 14.44 6.61
N CYS A 500 -15.53 13.46 5.76
CA CYS A 500 -16.38 13.61 4.57
C CYS A 500 -17.86 13.51 5.00
N THR A 501 -18.36 14.51 5.71
CA THR A 501 -19.65 14.46 6.43
C THR A 501 -20.86 14.31 5.54
N ALA A 502 -20.81 14.79 4.29
CA ALA A 502 -21.87 14.65 3.30
C ALA A 502 -21.79 13.37 2.46
N LEU A 503 -20.72 12.57 2.61
CA LEU A 503 -20.52 11.37 1.81
C LEU A 503 -21.58 10.32 2.12
N GLN A 504 -22.41 9.96 1.14
CA GLN A 504 -23.51 9.01 1.25
C GLN A 504 -23.21 7.66 0.61
N LYS A 505 -22.41 7.67 -0.48
CA LYS A 505 -22.14 6.48 -1.29
C LYS A 505 -20.66 6.38 -1.66
N VAL A 506 -20.12 5.18 -1.58
CA VAL A 506 -18.78 4.84 -2.07
C VAL A 506 -18.94 3.68 -3.06
N TYR A 507 -18.67 3.97 -4.31
CA TYR A 507 -18.64 2.95 -5.37
C TYR A 507 -17.23 2.36 -5.41
N CYS A 508 -17.05 1.31 -4.60
CA CYS A 508 -15.79 0.60 -4.51
C CYS A 508 -15.51 -0.20 -5.78
N SER A 509 -14.27 -0.25 -6.18
CA SER A 509 -13.78 -1.22 -7.13
C SER A 509 -13.86 -2.65 -6.55
N ASP A 510 -13.99 -3.64 -7.40
CA ASP A 510 -13.91 -5.04 -6.98
C ASP A 510 -12.49 -5.45 -6.54
N LEU A 511 -11.52 -4.58 -6.79
CA LEU A 511 -10.12 -4.75 -6.44
C LEU A 511 -9.78 -4.28 -5.01
N ILE A 512 -10.72 -3.69 -4.25
CA ILE A 512 -10.45 -3.22 -2.90
C ILE A 512 -10.25 -4.40 -1.96
N THR A 513 -9.07 -4.47 -1.37
CA THR A 513 -8.67 -5.53 -0.45
C THR A 513 -8.46 -5.04 0.97
N TYR A 514 -8.24 -3.73 1.14
CA TYR A 514 -7.99 -3.16 2.47
C TYR A 514 -8.65 -1.80 2.63
N ILE A 515 -9.33 -1.62 3.77
CA ILE A 515 -9.86 -0.35 4.27
C ILE A 515 -9.18 -0.08 5.60
N GLY A 516 -8.36 0.97 5.62
CA GLY A 516 -7.48 1.30 6.74
C GLY A 516 -8.17 1.98 7.90
N GLU A 517 -7.43 2.10 8.99
CA GLU A 517 -7.84 2.76 10.23
C GLU A 517 -8.35 4.18 9.96
N TRP A 518 -9.52 4.54 10.53
CA TRP A 518 -10.21 5.82 10.35
C TRP A 518 -10.49 6.24 8.89
N ALA A 519 -10.44 5.31 7.96
CA ALA A 519 -10.62 5.62 6.54
C ALA A 519 -11.90 6.41 6.26
N PHE A 520 -12.98 6.10 6.96
CA PHE A 520 -14.28 6.77 6.86
C PHE A 520 -14.75 7.36 8.20
N ALA A 521 -13.81 7.71 9.08
CA ALA A 521 -14.18 8.32 10.36
C ALA A 521 -14.94 9.64 10.14
N TYR A 522 -16.03 9.85 10.91
CA TYR A 522 -16.95 10.99 10.78
C TYR A 522 -17.66 11.13 9.43
N CYS A 523 -17.74 10.11 8.62
CA CYS A 523 -18.61 10.08 7.44
C CYS A 523 -20.06 9.81 7.90
N CYS A 524 -20.66 10.75 8.62
CA CYS A 524 -21.93 10.54 9.31
C CYS A 524 -23.12 10.29 8.37
N SER A 525 -23.02 10.70 7.10
CA SER A 525 -24.02 10.46 6.07
C SER A 525 -23.82 9.16 5.29
N LEU A 526 -22.73 8.41 5.54
CA LEU A 526 -22.45 7.17 4.83
C LEU A 526 -23.43 6.07 5.26
N ASN A 527 -24.33 5.72 4.36
CA ASN A 527 -25.39 4.75 4.66
C ASN A 527 -24.94 3.32 4.43
N GLU A 528 -24.17 3.09 3.37
CA GLU A 528 -23.79 1.76 2.92
C GLU A 528 -22.48 1.78 2.18
N ILE A 529 -21.67 0.75 2.36
CA ILE A 529 -20.50 0.46 1.55
C ILE A 529 -20.49 -1.02 1.15
N SER A 530 -20.22 -1.29 -0.12
CA SER A 530 -20.11 -2.66 -0.65
C SER A 530 -18.66 -3.04 -0.83
N VAL A 531 -18.22 -4.14 -0.23
CA VAL A 531 -16.85 -4.64 -0.25
C VAL A 531 -16.78 -6.10 -0.69
N GLY A 532 -15.64 -6.55 -1.19
CA GLY A 532 -15.40 -7.96 -1.48
C GLY A 532 -15.35 -8.79 -0.19
N LYS A 533 -15.59 -10.10 -0.30
CA LYS A 533 -15.55 -11.03 0.85
C LYS A 533 -14.17 -11.07 1.54
N ASP A 534 -13.10 -10.85 0.78
CA ASP A 534 -11.72 -10.90 1.25
C ASP A 534 -11.18 -9.50 1.63
N THR A 535 -12.04 -8.47 1.61
CA THR A 535 -11.65 -7.12 2.01
C THR A 535 -11.39 -7.06 3.51
N ILE A 536 -10.18 -6.74 3.89
CA ILE A 536 -9.81 -6.51 5.29
C ILE A 536 -10.24 -5.10 5.68
N ILE A 537 -11.07 -5.00 6.71
CA ILE A 537 -11.55 -3.72 7.24
C ILE A 537 -10.95 -3.53 8.64
N ASP A 538 -10.23 -2.42 8.83
CA ASP A 538 -9.68 -2.06 10.14
C ASP A 538 -10.81 -1.77 11.14
N ASN A 539 -10.62 -2.15 12.41
CA ASN A 539 -11.64 -2.01 13.44
C ASN A 539 -12.13 -0.56 13.65
N ASN A 540 -11.28 0.44 13.39
CA ASN A 540 -11.58 1.85 13.53
C ASN A 540 -11.90 2.53 12.18
N ALA A 541 -12.03 1.77 11.09
CA ALA A 541 -12.25 2.32 9.75
C ALA A 541 -13.45 3.27 9.67
N PHE A 542 -14.52 2.98 10.42
CA PHE A 542 -15.78 3.72 10.44
C PHE A 542 -16.07 4.42 11.78
N SER A 543 -15.05 4.85 12.50
CA SER A 543 -15.24 5.57 13.77
C SER A 543 -16.17 6.77 13.61
N ASN A 544 -17.20 6.87 14.47
CA ASN A 544 -18.27 7.88 14.37
C ASN A 544 -19.02 7.90 13.03
N ALA A 545 -19.03 6.78 12.31
CA ALA A 545 -19.86 6.46 11.17
C ALA A 545 -20.42 5.05 11.35
N SER A 546 -21.59 4.75 10.81
CA SER A 546 -22.23 3.44 10.98
C SER A 546 -22.85 2.97 9.67
N PRO A 547 -22.06 2.82 8.60
CA PRO A 547 -22.59 2.35 7.34
C PRO A 547 -23.00 0.87 7.44
N LYS A 548 -24.01 0.49 6.66
CA LYS A 548 -24.31 -0.91 6.42
C LYS A 548 -23.22 -1.49 5.52
N ILE A 549 -22.42 -2.41 6.05
CA ILE A 549 -21.41 -3.12 5.26
C ILE A 549 -22.10 -4.26 4.53
N LYS A 550 -22.10 -4.19 3.21
CA LYS A 550 -22.51 -5.29 2.34
C LYS A 550 -21.28 -6.00 1.83
N VAL A 551 -21.11 -7.25 2.22
CA VAL A 551 -20.13 -8.13 1.62
C VAL A 551 -20.69 -8.60 0.28
N ARG A 552 -20.03 -8.23 -0.82
CA ARG A 552 -20.33 -8.78 -2.13
C ARG A 552 -19.80 -10.21 -2.19
N GLU A 553 -20.61 -11.13 -2.63
CA GLU A 553 -20.08 -12.38 -3.16
C GLU A 553 -19.16 -11.96 -4.33
N THR A 554 -17.93 -12.45 -4.34
CA THR A 554 -17.00 -12.21 -5.45
C THR A 554 -17.78 -12.59 -6.72
N PRO A 555 -17.95 -11.67 -7.69
CA PRO A 555 -18.57 -12.07 -8.94
C PRO A 555 -17.72 -13.19 -9.51
N GLU A 556 -18.36 -14.24 -9.97
CA GLU A 556 -17.67 -15.36 -10.62
C GLU A 556 -16.87 -14.86 -11.83
N ASN A 557 -17.25 -13.71 -12.37
CA ASN A 557 -16.67 -13.14 -13.57
C ASN A 557 -16.53 -11.62 -13.48
N TYR A 558 -15.43 -11.09 -13.97
CA TYR A 558 -15.14 -9.65 -14.00
C TYR A 558 -15.00 -9.13 -15.43
N LEU A 559 -15.65 -8.00 -15.69
CA LEU A 559 -15.37 -7.16 -16.85
C LEU A 559 -14.82 -5.82 -16.33
N ILE A 560 -13.56 -5.51 -16.65
CA ILE A 560 -12.84 -4.32 -16.16
C ILE A 560 -12.63 -3.38 -17.35
N GLU A 561 -13.20 -2.19 -17.28
CA GLU A 561 -12.97 -1.15 -18.27
C GLU A 561 -11.81 -0.26 -17.82
N SER A 562 -10.60 -0.53 -18.33
CA SER A 562 -9.36 0.17 -17.98
C SER A 562 -8.25 -0.13 -18.98
N ASP A 563 -7.21 0.73 -19.04
CA ASP A 563 -5.96 0.32 -19.68
C ASP A 563 -5.34 -0.84 -18.86
N ASN A 564 -4.98 -1.90 -19.57
CA ASN A 564 -4.50 -3.13 -18.97
C ASN A 564 -3.22 -2.98 -18.14
N ILE A 565 -2.37 -1.99 -18.42
CA ILE A 565 -1.15 -1.74 -17.65
C ILE A 565 -1.46 -1.37 -16.19
N TYR A 566 -2.52 -0.57 -15.98
CA TYR A 566 -2.96 -0.15 -14.64
C TYR A 566 -3.65 -1.29 -13.91
N THR A 567 -4.53 -2.02 -14.60
CA THR A 567 -5.18 -3.21 -14.02
C THR A 567 -4.16 -4.26 -13.60
N LEU A 568 -3.17 -4.59 -14.45
CA LEU A 568 -2.11 -5.52 -14.11
C LEU A 568 -1.28 -5.06 -12.92
N ALA A 569 -0.97 -3.76 -12.83
CA ALA A 569 -0.26 -3.20 -11.68
C ALA A 569 -1.08 -3.32 -10.38
N ALA A 570 -2.39 -3.08 -10.44
CA ALA A 570 -3.29 -3.24 -9.31
C ALA A 570 -3.39 -4.72 -8.88
N MET A 571 -3.48 -5.64 -9.83
CA MET A 571 -3.63 -7.07 -9.56
C MET A 571 -2.38 -7.73 -8.97
N GLN A 572 -1.18 -7.21 -9.22
CA GLN A 572 0.06 -7.79 -8.66
C GLN A 572 0.05 -7.96 -7.13
N LYS A 573 -0.67 -7.11 -6.43
CA LYS A 573 -0.75 -7.16 -4.96
C LYS A 573 -1.73 -8.23 -4.46
N HIS A 574 -2.80 -8.48 -5.20
CA HIS A 574 -3.97 -9.23 -4.71
C HIS A 574 -4.20 -10.56 -5.40
N TYR A 575 -3.77 -10.66 -6.66
CA TYR A 575 -3.89 -11.89 -7.46
C TYR A 575 -2.54 -12.58 -7.68
N ARG A 576 -1.53 -12.24 -6.89
CA ARG A 576 -0.20 -12.85 -7.01
C ARG A 576 -0.29 -14.36 -6.79
N GLY A 577 0.07 -15.12 -7.83
CA GLY A 577 0.02 -16.58 -7.80
C GLY A 577 -1.39 -17.16 -7.85
N MET A 578 -2.43 -16.40 -8.25
CA MET A 578 -3.82 -16.86 -8.21
C MET A 578 -4.44 -17.10 -9.59
N ILE A 579 -3.90 -16.52 -10.65
CA ILE A 579 -4.43 -16.69 -12.01
C ILE A 579 -3.87 -17.96 -12.63
N ASP A 580 -4.72 -18.89 -13.03
CA ASP A 580 -4.29 -20.18 -13.55
C ASP A 580 -3.96 -20.13 -15.04
N ALA A 581 -4.66 -19.30 -15.79
CA ALA A 581 -4.31 -19.07 -17.18
C ALA A 581 -4.55 -17.63 -17.61
N ILE A 582 -3.64 -17.09 -18.39
CA ILE A 582 -3.77 -15.81 -19.07
C ILE A 582 -3.75 -16.09 -20.58
N LEU A 583 -4.87 -15.81 -21.25
CA LEU A 583 -4.97 -15.96 -22.69
C LEU A 583 -5.17 -14.58 -23.29
N ILE A 584 -4.28 -14.15 -24.19
CA ILE A 584 -4.31 -12.80 -24.77
C ILE A 584 -4.13 -12.81 -26.28
N ASP A 585 -4.75 -11.82 -26.91
CA ASP A 585 -4.64 -11.50 -28.34
C ASP A 585 -4.19 -10.02 -28.47
N PRO A 586 -2.86 -9.73 -28.30
CA PRO A 586 -2.36 -8.36 -28.26
C PRO A 586 -2.38 -7.73 -29.67
N PRO A 587 -2.23 -6.40 -29.82
CA PRO A 587 -2.03 -5.74 -31.11
C PRO A 587 -0.85 -6.36 -31.87
N TYR A 588 -0.97 -6.52 -33.19
CA TYR A 588 0.02 -7.22 -34.02
C TYR A 588 1.10 -6.32 -34.63
N ASN A 589 1.09 -5.03 -34.29
CA ASN A 589 2.06 -4.06 -34.85
C ASN A 589 2.10 -4.03 -36.39
N SER A 590 0.94 -4.18 -37.02
CA SER A 590 0.83 -4.37 -38.47
C SER A 590 0.77 -3.08 -39.29
N ASN A 591 0.80 -1.90 -38.66
CA ASN A 591 0.56 -0.57 -39.25
C ASN A 591 -0.79 -0.47 -39.99
N ILE A 592 -1.76 -1.28 -39.64
CA ILE A 592 -3.12 -1.27 -40.21
C ILE A 592 -4.06 -0.80 -39.10
N ASP A 593 -4.81 0.28 -39.38
CA ASP A 593 -5.90 0.72 -38.45
C ASP A 593 -7.02 -0.34 -38.45
N TYR A 594 -7.11 -1.12 -37.45
CA TYR A 594 -8.24 -2.01 -37.17
C TYR A 594 -9.36 -1.25 -36.47
N ILE A 595 -10.62 -1.54 -36.79
CA ILE A 595 -11.78 -1.00 -36.06
C ILE A 595 -11.67 -1.44 -34.60
N GLY A 596 -11.45 -0.46 -33.71
CA GLY A 596 -11.34 -0.70 -32.25
C GLY A 596 -9.92 -0.80 -31.69
N TYR A 597 -8.87 -0.83 -32.54
CA TYR A 597 -7.47 -0.71 -32.10
C TYR A 597 -6.70 0.19 -33.05
N GLN A 598 -6.24 1.33 -32.56
CA GLN A 598 -5.17 2.05 -33.25
C GLN A 598 -3.85 1.38 -32.88
N ASP A 599 -3.06 0.98 -33.86
CA ASP A 599 -1.63 0.72 -33.71
C ASP A 599 -0.96 2.08 -33.40
N VAL A 600 -1.11 2.53 -32.15
CA VAL A 600 -0.52 3.78 -31.67
C VAL A 600 0.99 3.61 -31.73
N ALA A 601 1.70 4.65 -32.15
CA ALA A 601 3.15 4.70 -32.05
C ALA A 601 3.53 4.46 -30.57
N PHE A 602 3.99 3.25 -30.26
CA PHE A 602 4.36 2.86 -28.89
C PHE A 602 5.58 3.69 -28.48
N GLU A 603 5.48 4.49 -27.42
CA GLU A 603 6.56 5.38 -26.96
C GLU A 603 7.90 4.65 -26.78
N ASN A 604 7.88 3.38 -26.36
CA ASN A 604 9.06 2.52 -26.19
C ASN A 604 9.16 1.41 -27.27
N GLY A 605 8.42 1.53 -28.39
CA GLY A 605 8.26 0.48 -29.37
C GLY A 605 7.41 -0.69 -28.89
N TYR A 606 6.97 -1.55 -29.81
CA TYR A 606 6.09 -2.69 -29.55
C TYR A 606 6.62 -3.64 -28.46
N LEU A 607 7.90 -3.97 -28.51
CA LEU A 607 8.51 -4.86 -27.52
C LEU A 607 8.58 -4.24 -26.12
N GLY A 608 8.81 -2.93 -26.01
CA GLY A 608 8.75 -2.22 -24.73
C GLY A 608 7.33 -2.26 -24.15
N TYR A 609 6.33 -1.98 -24.96
CA TYR A 609 4.92 -2.04 -24.60
C TYR A 609 4.50 -3.43 -24.10
N MET A 610 4.91 -4.50 -24.78
CA MET A 610 4.62 -5.87 -24.37
C MET A 610 5.43 -6.30 -23.15
N TYR A 611 6.69 -5.88 -23.05
CA TYR A 611 7.55 -6.20 -21.91
C TYR A 611 6.96 -5.74 -20.57
N GLU A 612 6.53 -4.49 -20.50
CA GLU A 612 5.94 -3.92 -19.29
C GLU A 612 4.70 -4.71 -18.84
N ARG A 613 3.85 -5.12 -19.77
CA ARG A 613 2.62 -5.88 -19.50
C ARG A 613 2.90 -7.32 -19.09
N LEU A 614 3.74 -8.00 -19.83
CA LEU A 614 4.11 -9.39 -19.53
C LEU A 614 4.87 -9.51 -18.19
N GLN A 615 5.73 -8.53 -17.88
CA GLN A 615 6.45 -8.48 -16.63
C GLN A 615 5.49 -8.28 -15.44
N LYS A 616 4.42 -7.49 -15.61
CA LYS A 616 3.39 -7.31 -14.59
C LYS A 616 2.44 -8.51 -14.49
N ALA A 617 2.18 -9.19 -15.59
CA ALA A 617 1.32 -10.37 -15.62
C ALA A 617 2.00 -11.63 -15.04
N TYR A 618 3.32 -11.76 -15.19
CA TYR A 618 4.06 -12.93 -14.70
C TYR A 618 3.86 -13.22 -13.20
N PRO A 619 3.91 -12.25 -12.28
CA PRO A 619 3.75 -12.53 -10.84
C PRO A 619 2.33 -12.96 -10.43
N ILE A 620 1.30 -12.63 -11.22
CA ILE A 620 -0.08 -13.01 -10.89
C ILE A 620 -0.44 -14.44 -11.30
N LEU A 621 0.37 -15.07 -12.18
CA LEU A 621 0.21 -16.48 -12.54
C LEU A 621 0.50 -17.40 -11.35
N SER A 622 -0.37 -18.39 -11.16
CA SER A 622 -0.16 -19.50 -10.22
C SER A 622 1.06 -20.32 -10.61
N GLU A 623 1.63 -21.08 -9.68
CA GLU A 623 2.81 -21.95 -9.95
C GLU A 623 2.57 -22.99 -11.04
N LYS A 624 1.32 -23.40 -11.26
CA LYS A 624 0.88 -24.28 -12.35
C LYS A 624 0.36 -23.53 -13.56
N GLY A 625 0.40 -22.18 -13.51
CA GLY A 625 -0.27 -21.31 -14.46
C GLY A 625 0.39 -21.28 -15.85
N PHE A 626 -0.38 -20.81 -16.82
CA PHE A 626 0.02 -20.66 -18.19
C PHE A 626 -0.24 -19.24 -18.70
N MET A 627 0.62 -18.76 -19.60
CA MET A 627 0.31 -17.62 -20.44
C MET A 627 0.29 -18.10 -21.91
N VAL A 628 -0.80 -17.82 -22.58
CA VAL A 628 -1.04 -18.16 -23.99
C VAL A 628 -1.23 -16.88 -24.78
N ILE A 629 -0.42 -16.67 -25.81
CA ILE A 629 -0.39 -15.44 -26.57
C ILE A 629 -0.63 -15.79 -28.04
N ASN A 630 -1.68 -15.22 -28.63
CA ASN A 630 -1.89 -15.29 -30.08
C ASN A 630 -1.12 -14.13 -30.74
N ILE A 631 -0.44 -14.41 -31.85
CA ILE A 631 0.35 -13.42 -32.59
C ILE A 631 0.50 -13.80 -34.04
N ASP A 632 0.68 -12.84 -34.93
CA ASP A 632 0.98 -13.09 -36.34
C ASP A 632 2.48 -13.34 -36.61
N GLU A 633 2.83 -13.61 -37.85
CA GLU A 633 4.20 -13.89 -38.26
C GLU A 633 5.16 -12.69 -38.11
N GLY A 634 4.63 -11.45 -38.09
CA GLY A 634 5.45 -10.24 -38.06
C GLY A 634 6.22 -10.10 -36.76
N GLU A 635 5.58 -10.38 -35.65
CA GLU A 635 6.15 -10.18 -34.30
C GLU A 635 6.40 -11.47 -33.52
N VAL A 636 6.05 -12.65 -34.08
CA VAL A 636 6.17 -13.92 -33.32
C VAL A 636 7.60 -14.18 -32.83
N ALA A 637 8.62 -13.92 -33.65
CA ALA A 637 10.01 -14.16 -33.32
C ALA A 637 10.47 -13.26 -32.15
N ASN A 638 10.14 -11.98 -32.23
CA ASN A 638 10.49 -10.97 -31.22
C ASN A 638 9.79 -11.25 -29.88
N LEU A 639 8.48 -11.52 -29.95
CA LEU A 639 7.67 -11.78 -28.77
C LEU A 639 8.06 -13.09 -28.11
N MET A 640 8.42 -14.12 -28.89
CA MET A 640 8.94 -15.40 -28.38
C MET A 640 10.26 -15.22 -27.61
N LEU A 641 11.18 -14.38 -28.12
CA LEU A 641 12.43 -14.06 -27.41
C LEU A 641 12.14 -13.31 -26.11
N LEU A 642 11.18 -12.40 -26.12
CA LEU A 642 10.75 -11.69 -24.94
C LEU A 642 10.16 -12.63 -23.88
N CYS A 643 9.28 -13.54 -24.30
CA CYS A 643 8.72 -14.57 -23.41
C CYS A 643 9.81 -15.46 -22.82
N LYS A 644 10.78 -15.91 -23.63
CA LYS A 644 11.92 -16.70 -23.14
C LYS A 644 12.77 -15.96 -22.09
N LYS A 645 12.88 -14.65 -22.22
CA LYS A 645 13.57 -13.80 -21.23
C LYS A 645 12.82 -13.74 -19.90
N ILE A 646 11.48 -13.73 -19.92
CA ILE A 646 10.63 -13.58 -18.70
C ILE A 646 10.38 -14.94 -18.05
N PHE A 647 10.06 -15.98 -18.81
CA PHE A 647 9.63 -17.30 -18.32
C PHE A 647 10.76 -18.33 -18.23
N GLY A 648 11.84 -18.15 -18.99
CA GLY A 648 12.89 -19.15 -19.20
C GLY A 648 12.74 -19.83 -20.57
N ALA A 649 13.87 -20.15 -21.21
CA ALA A 649 13.88 -20.66 -22.58
C ALA A 649 13.13 -21.99 -22.75
N GLU A 650 13.26 -22.88 -21.78
CA GLU A 650 12.64 -24.21 -21.73
C GLU A 650 11.14 -24.18 -21.40
N MET A 651 10.63 -23.05 -20.90
CA MET A 651 9.24 -22.88 -20.51
C MET A 651 8.36 -22.32 -21.64
N VAL A 652 8.94 -22.00 -22.79
CA VAL A 652 8.24 -21.34 -23.89
C VAL A 652 8.21 -22.25 -25.13
N SER A 653 7.00 -22.53 -25.62
CA SER A 653 6.76 -23.36 -26.80
C SER A 653 5.93 -22.59 -27.83
N LEU A 654 6.08 -22.93 -29.09
CA LEU A 654 5.41 -22.29 -30.23
C LEU A 654 4.54 -23.32 -30.94
N TYR A 655 3.30 -22.92 -31.17
CA TYR A 655 2.29 -23.69 -31.92
C TYR A 655 1.69 -22.82 -32.99
N ARG A 656 0.88 -23.39 -33.89
CA ARG A 656 0.25 -22.64 -34.99
C ARG A 656 -1.25 -22.91 -35.09
N TRP A 657 -1.98 -21.94 -35.51
CA TRP A 657 -3.39 -22.02 -35.82
C TRP A 657 -3.69 -21.56 -37.23
N LYS A 658 -4.49 -22.36 -37.98
CA LYS A 658 -4.90 -22.03 -39.34
C LYS A 658 -6.08 -21.07 -39.29
N LYS A 659 -5.80 -19.78 -39.50
CA LYS A 659 -6.79 -18.69 -39.44
C LYS A 659 -7.67 -18.60 -40.71
N LYS A 660 -7.19 -19.13 -41.84
CA LYS A 660 -7.85 -19.05 -43.14
C LYS A 660 -7.80 -20.39 -43.89
N ASN A 661 -8.86 -20.66 -44.64
CA ASN A 661 -8.79 -21.75 -45.62
C ASN A 661 -8.52 -21.14 -47.00
N PRO A 662 -7.34 -21.37 -47.60
CA PRO A 662 -6.95 -20.76 -48.89
C PRO A 662 -7.86 -21.15 -50.04
N LEU A 663 -8.60 -22.26 -49.96
CA LEU A 663 -9.53 -22.70 -51.01
C LEU A 663 -10.81 -21.84 -51.05
N PHE A 664 -11.15 -21.16 -49.96
CA PHE A 664 -12.40 -20.39 -49.84
C PHE A 664 -12.19 -18.90 -49.59
N ASP A 665 -10.94 -18.40 -49.58
CA ASP A 665 -10.65 -16.98 -49.39
C ASP A 665 -10.95 -16.17 -50.66
N GLN A 666 -12.12 -15.55 -50.69
CA GLN A 666 -12.59 -14.71 -51.80
C GLN A 666 -11.74 -13.45 -52.03
N ASN A 667 -10.98 -13.00 -51.03
CA ASN A 667 -10.12 -11.83 -51.09
C ASN A 667 -8.71 -12.13 -51.63
N ARG A 668 -8.42 -13.38 -51.99
CA ARG A 668 -7.10 -13.83 -52.48
C ARG A 668 -6.61 -13.15 -53.75
N VAL A 669 -7.51 -12.66 -54.56
CA VAL A 669 -7.20 -12.10 -55.90
C VAL A 669 -6.96 -10.59 -55.90
N VAL A 670 -7.36 -9.88 -54.84
CA VAL A 670 -7.43 -8.40 -54.83
C VAL A 670 -6.29 -7.76 -54.04
N LEU A 671 -5.60 -8.50 -53.20
CA LEU A 671 -4.56 -7.97 -52.31
C LEU A 671 -3.18 -8.18 -52.91
N ASN A 672 -2.43 -7.09 -53.03
CA ASN A 672 -1.05 -6.91 -53.45
C ASN A 672 -0.31 -8.19 -53.92
N PRO A 673 -0.04 -8.40 -55.20
CA PRO A 673 0.58 -9.62 -55.75
C PRO A 673 2.00 -9.88 -55.23
N ASN A 674 2.59 -8.90 -54.51
CA ASN A 674 3.93 -9.00 -53.90
C ASN A 674 3.89 -9.39 -52.43
N LYS A 675 2.70 -9.58 -51.83
CA LYS A 675 2.57 -10.00 -50.42
C LYS A 675 2.24 -11.48 -50.35
N VAL A 676 3.09 -12.27 -49.70
CA VAL A 676 2.79 -13.66 -49.33
C VAL A 676 1.60 -13.68 -48.40
N GLN A 677 0.54 -14.41 -48.77
CA GLN A 677 -0.60 -14.62 -47.86
C GLN A 677 -0.24 -15.65 -46.80
N THR A 678 -0.39 -15.27 -45.56
CA THR A 678 -0.20 -16.16 -44.43
C THR A 678 -1.53 -16.74 -43.99
N ASP A 679 -1.63 -18.06 -44.07
CA ASP A 679 -2.82 -18.82 -43.65
C ASP A 679 -2.83 -19.12 -42.16
N TYR A 680 -1.73 -18.84 -41.47
CA TYR A 680 -1.51 -19.19 -40.10
C TYR A 680 -1.30 -17.95 -39.20
N GLU A 681 -1.70 -18.11 -37.95
CA GLU A 681 -1.22 -17.34 -36.80
C GLU A 681 -0.51 -18.28 -35.82
N TYR A 682 0.20 -17.73 -34.89
CA TYR A 682 1.03 -18.46 -33.96
C TYR A 682 0.48 -18.34 -32.54
N ILE A 683 0.65 -19.41 -31.77
CA ILE A 683 0.26 -19.49 -30.36
C ILE A 683 1.53 -19.72 -29.56
N ILE A 684 1.96 -18.73 -28.79
CA ILE A 684 3.07 -18.87 -27.85
C ILE A 684 2.48 -19.34 -26.52
N VAL A 685 2.92 -20.49 -26.02
CA VAL A 685 2.53 -21.04 -24.73
C VAL A 685 3.71 -20.94 -23.78
N CYS A 686 3.54 -20.17 -22.70
CA CYS A 686 4.52 -20.01 -21.64
C CYS A 686 4.04 -20.70 -20.38
N LYS A 687 4.85 -21.57 -19.83
CA LYS A 687 4.66 -22.25 -18.54
C LYS A 687 5.23 -21.40 -17.43
N LYS A 688 4.51 -21.26 -16.31
CA LYS A 688 5.03 -20.55 -15.14
C LYS A 688 6.20 -21.29 -14.49
N SER A 689 6.10 -22.62 -14.41
CA SER A 689 7.11 -23.49 -13.83
C SER A 689 7.05 -24.91 -14.46
N SER A 690 7.91 -25.81 -14.02
CA SER A 690 7.84 -27.22 -14.38
C SER A 690 6.58 -27.94 -13.89
N ALA A 691 5.85 -27.35 -12.94
CA ALA A 691 4.57 -27.86 -12.46
C ALA A 691 3.40 -27.56 -13.43
N SER A 692 3.60 -26.69 -14.43
CA SER A 692 2.61 -26.41 -15.48
C SER A 692 2.59 -27.53 -16.51
N ILE A 693 1.54 -28.35 -16.47
CA ILE A 693 1.40 -29.54 -17.34
C ILE A 693 0.20 -29.32 -18.28
N LEU A 694 0.45 -29.33 -19.58
CA LEU A 694 -0.61 -29.29 -20.62
C LEU A 694 -1.43 -30.56 -20.58
N LYS A 695 -2.75 -30.41 -20.61
CA LYS A 695 -3.71 -31.51 -20.66
C LYS A 695 -4.12 -31.84 -22.09
N ASN A 696 -4.79 -32.97 -22.26
CA ASN A 696 -5.42 -33.38 -23.51
C ASN A 696 -6.50 -32.35 -23.89
N ILE A 697 -6.67 -32.19 -25.20
CA ILE A 697 -7.75 -31.40 -25.82
C ILE A 697 -8.72 -32.28 -26.57
N ARG A 698 -9.90 -31.78 -26.87
CA ARG A 698 -10.89 -32.47 -27.70
C ARG A 698 -10.71 -32.10 -29.16
N GLN A 699 -10.30 -33.06 -29.99
CA GLN A 699 -10.13 -32.87 -31.42
C GLN A 699 -11.31 -33.47 -32.21
N PRO A 700 -11.93 -32.69 -33.08
CA PRO A 700 -12.96 -33.25 -33.94
C PRO A 700 -12.36 -34.12 -35.05
N TYR A 701 -13.03 -35.21 -35.35
CA TYR A 701 -12.72 -36.10 -36.52
C TYR A 701 -13.98 -36.56 -37.19
N LEU A 702 -13.88 -36.90 -38.45
CA LEU A 702 -15.00 -37.42 -39.25
C LEU A 702 -15.01 -38.95 -39.22
N ASP A 703 -16.07 -39.57 -38.69
CA ASP A 703 -16.26 -41.02 -38.70
C ASP A 703 -17.55 -41.36 -39.43
N ASN A 704 -17.44 -42.05 -40.55
CA ASN A 704 -18.56 -42.46 -41.41
C ASN A 704 -19.53 -41.32 -41.77
N GLY A 705 -18.96 -40.11 -42.04
CA GLY A 705 -19.75 -38.92 -42.38
C GLY A 705 -20.38 -38.16 -41.23
N VAL A 706 -20.12 -38.60 -39.98
CA VAL A 706 -20.57 -37.96 -38.72
C VAL A 706 -19.39 -37.37 -37.99
N TRP A 707 -19.45 -36.10 -37.62
CA TRP A 707 -18.45 -35.43 -36.78
C TRP A 707 -18.52 -36.00 -35.34
N LYS A 708 -17.38 -36.51 -34.88
CA LYS A 708 -17.13 -36.94 -33.52
C LYS A 708 -15.96 -36.22 -32.90
N GLU A 709 -15.81 -36.28 -31.58
CA GLU A 709 -14.66 -35.71 -30.86
C GLU A 709 -13.93 -36.82 -30.12
N THR A 710 -12.61 -36.69 -30.02
CA THR A 710 -11.76 -37.58 -29.20
C THR A 710 -10.72 -36.81 -28.46
N ASP A 711 -10.32 -37.29 -27.28
CA ASP A 711 -9.24 -36.71 -26.51
C ASP A 711 -7.91 -37.05 -27.15
N VAL A 712 -7.13 -36.00 -27.43
CA VAL A 712 -5.77 -36.13 -27.98
C VAL A 712 -4.78 -35.35 -27.13
N PRO A 713 -3.49 -35.73 -27.09
CA PRO A 713 -2.45 -34.90 -26.54
C PRO A 713 -2.43 -33.50 -27.20
N PHE A 714 -1.97 -32.49 -26.48
CA PHE A 714 -1.88 -31.11 -27.01
C PHE A 714 -1.11 -31.08 -28.34
N PRO A 715 -1.72 -30.66 -29.46
CA PRO A 715 -1.17 -30.84 -30.79
C PRO A 715 -0.19 -29.74 -31.17
N ASP A 716 0.59 -29.93 -32.28
CA ASP A 716 1.51 -28.95 -32.84
C ASP A 716 0.76 -27.85 -33.57
N ASP A 717 -0.45 -28.17 -34.13
CA ASP A 717 -1.30 -27.25 -34.86
C ASP A 717 -2.78 -27.39 -34.50
N PHE A 718 -3.49 -26.30 -34.74
CA PHE A 718 -4.91 -26.14 -34.41
C PHE A 718 -5.76 -25.92 -35.64
N ASP A 719 -5.52 -26.68 -36.70
CA ASP A 719 -6.17 -26.51 -38.00
C ASP A 719 -7.69 -26.80 -37.97
N CYS A 720 -8.16 -27.61 -37.02
CA CYS A 720 -9.57 -28.06 -36.93
C CYS A 720 -10.46 -27.20 -36.01
N PHE A 721 -9.95 -26.10 -35.45
CA PHE A 721 -10.63 -25.36 -34.39
C PHE A 721 -11.31 -24.06 -34.83
N GLY A 722 -11.71 -24.00 -36.11
CA GLY A 722 -12.34 -22.82 -36.68
C GLY A 722 -11.35 -21.83 -37.33
N THR A 723 -11.89 -20.85 -38.00
CA THR A 723 -11.15 -19.80 -38.70
C THR A 723 -11.61 -18.42 -38.26
N THR A 724 -10.91 -17.35 -38.62
CA THR A 724 -11.37 -15.97 -38.42
C THR A 724 -12.75 -15.72 -39.05
N SER A 725 -13.06 -16.36 -40.18
CA SER A 725 -14.38 -16.26 -40.82
C SER A 725 -15.47 -16.89 -39.97
N SER A 726 -15.26 -18.11 -39.42
CA SER A 726 -16.23 -18.74 -38.51
C SER A 726 -16.43 -17.94 -37.22
N ALA A 727 -15.37 -17.32 -36.71
CA ALA A 727 -15.48 -16.46 -35.53
C ALA A 727 -16.32 -15.19 -35.80
N LYS A 728 -16.26 -14.65 -37.01
CA LYS A 728 -17.15 -13.53 -37.42
C LYS A 728 -18.60 -13.97 -37.55
N ASP A 729 -18.86 -15.22 -37.99
CA ASP A 729 -20.21 -15.76 -37.98
C ASP A 729 -20.74 -15.93 -36.56
N GLU A 730 -19.94 -16.41 -35.58
CA GLU A 730 -20.27 -16.48 -34.16
C GLU A 730 -20.64 -15.08 -33.59
N ILE A 731 -19.91 -14.02 -33.98
CA ILE A 731 -20.22 -12.63 -33.61
C ILE A 731 -21.54 -12.17 -34.24
N ALA A 732 -21.77 -12.49 -35.49
CA ALA A 732 -23.00 -12.13 -36.19
C ALA A 732 -24.23 -12.77 -35.56
N ASP A 733 -24.11 -14.01 -35.09
CA ASP A 733 -25.17 -14.72 -34.40
C ASP A 733 -25.57 -14.04 -33.06
N ILE A 734 -24.59 -13.39 -32.37
CA ILE A 734 -24.83 -12.71 -31.11
C ILE A 734 -25.31 -11.26 -31.33
N PHE A 735 -24.62 -10.51 -32.17
CA PHE A 735 -24.80 -9.06 -32.33
C PHE A 735 -25.52 -8.65 -33.62
N GLY A 736 -25.84 -9.58 -34.51
CA GLY A 736 -26.54 -9.34 -35.75
C GLY A 736 -25.65 -8.81 -36.90
N LYS A 737 -24.36 -8.60 -36.68
CA LYS A 737 -23.41 -8.09 -37.74
C LYS A 737 -22.03 -8.69 -37.56
N ARG A 738 -21.38 -9.05 -38.69
CA ARG A 738 -20.02 -9.63 -38.74
C ARG A 738 -18.91 -8.62 -38.49
N GLU A 739 -19.18 -7.35 -38.72
CA GLU A 739 -18.20 -6.26 -38.76
C GLU A 739 -17.97 -5.61 -37.40
N TYR A 740 -18.61 -6.06 -36.34
CA TYR A 740 -18.38 -5.52 -35.01
C TYR A 740 -16.95 -5.66 -34.52
N PHE A 741 -16.25 -6.72 -34.94
CA PHE A 741 -14.85 -6.94 -34.64
C PHE A 741 -14.11 -7.44 -35.86
N SER A 742 -12.90 -6.91 -36.10
CA SER A 742 -12.17 -7.18 -37.33
C SER A 742 -11.52 -8.56 -37.39
N THR A 743 -10.99 -9.05 -36.28
CA THR A 743 -10.20 -10.28 -36.18
C THR A 743 -10.51 -11.12 -34.95
N PRO A 744 -11.78 -11.54 -34.73
CA PRO A 744 -12.13 -12.36 -33.59
C PRO A 744 -11.50 -13.74 -33.67
N LYS A 745 -11.23 -14.37 -32.50
CA LYS A 745 -10.83 -15.77 -32.41
C LYS A 745 -12.05 -16.68 -32.26
N PRO A 746 -12.04 -17.90 -32.86
CA PRO A 746 -13.13 -18.85 -32.71
C PRO A 746 -13.27 -19.29 -31.26
N VAL A 747 -14.49 -19.31 -30.73
CA VAL A 747 -14.78 -19.80 -29.37
C VAL A 747 -14.25 -21.22 -29.17
N LYS A 748 -14.34 -22.07 -30.20
CA LYS A 748 -13.87 -23.45 -30.16
C LYS A 748 -12.35 -23.54 -29.92
N LEU A 749 -11.53 -22.68 -30.51
CA LEU A 749 -10.09 -22.61 -30.27
C LEU A 749 -9.81 -22.23 -28.83
N ILE A 750 -10.42 -21.14 -28.35
CA ILE A 750 -10.20 -20.63 -27.00
C ILE A 750 -10.65 -21.66 -25.94
N LYS A 751 -11.76 -22.37 -26.16
CA LYS A 751 -12.21 -23.45 -25.27
C LYS A 751 -11.16 -24.55 -25.08
N GLU A 752 -10.55 -25.01 -26.17
CA GLU A 752 -9.56 -26.09 -26.08
C GLU A 752 -8.23 -25.61 -25.47
N LEU A 753 -7.84 -24.36 -25.71
CA LEU A 753 -6.70 -23.75 -25.00
C LEU A 753 -6.97 -23.63 -23.49
N ILE A 754 -8.19 -23.24 -23.08
CA ILE A 754 -8.60 -23.22 -21.68
C ILE A 754 -8.58 -24.64 -21.10
N ARG A 755 -9.17 -25.62 -21.78
CA ARG A 755 -9.22 -27.02 -21.36
C ARG A 755 -7.84 -27.60 -21.09
N ALA A 756 -6.87 -27.27 -21.94
CA ALA A 756 -5.50 -27.75 -21.84
C ALA A 756 -4.71 -27.10 -20.70
N THR A 757 -5.05 -25.89 -20.31
CA THR A 757 -4.25 -25.05 -19.40
C THR A 757 -4.87 -24.86 -18.01
N THR A 758 -6.14 -25.31 -17.78
CA THR A 758 -6.88 -25.01 -16.55
C THR A 758 -7.57 -26.22 -15.96
N ASP A 759 -7.95 -26.13 -14.68
CA ASP A 759 -8.87 -27.02 -13.99
C ASP A 759 -10.31 -26.46 -14.04
N LYS A 760 -11.27 -27.25 -13.54
CA LYS A 760 -12.69 -26.87 -13.56
C LYS A 760 -13.06 -25.68 -12.67
N SER A 761 -12.20 -25.28 -11.75
CA SER A 761 -12.40 -24.16 -10.81
C SER A 761 -11.37 -23.04 -10.98
N SER A 762 -10.68 -23.00 -12.10
CA SER A 762 -9.59 -22.07 -12.38
C SER A 762 -10.08 -20.64 -12.63
N ILE A 763 -9.21 -19.66 -12.31
CA ILE A 763 -9.39 -18.24 -12.66
C ILE A 763 -8.60 -17.96 -13.93
N ILE A 764 -9.28 -17.43 -14.94
CA ILE A 764 -8.72 -17.19 -16.27
C ILE A 764 -8.78 -15.71 -16.60
N MET A 765 -7.71 -15.15 -17.17
CA MET A 765 -7.66 -13.73 -17.47
C MET A 765 -7.35 -13.47 -18.93
N ASP A 766 -7.98 -12.43 -19.48
CA ASP A 766 -7.61 -11.80 -20.74
C ASP A 766 -7.53 -10.28 -20.56
N PHE A 767 -6.32 -9.74 -20.67
CA PHE A 767 -6.11 -8.29 -20.54
C PHE A 767 -5.98 -7.57 -21.89
N PHE A 768 -6.36 -8.25 -22.98
CA PHE A 768 -6.64 -7.70 -24.31
C PHE A 768 -7.97 -8.25 -24.81
N ALA A 769 -9.02 -8.15 -23.98
CA ALA A 769 -10.24 -8.93 -24.14
C ALA A 769 -11.00 -8.76 -25.47
N GLY A 770 -10.76 -7.66 -26.17
CA GLY A 770 -11.31 -7.44 -27.52
C GLY A 770 -12.81 -7.70 -27.59
N SER A 771 -13.23 -8.71 -28.35
CA SER A 771 -14.62 -9.13 -28.52
C SER A 771 -15.21 -9.93 -27.34
N GLY A 772 -14.44 -10.18 -26.27
CA GLY A 772 -14.90 -10.94 -25.11
C GLY A 772 -15.01 -12.46 -25.34
N THR A 773 -14.40 -12.99 -26.40
CA THR A 773 -14.46 -14.43 -26.78
C THR A 773 -14.06 -15.35 -25.64
N LEU A 774 -13.09 -14.96 -24.79
CA LEU A 774 -12.67 -15.74 -23.63
C LEU A 774 -13.83 -15.96 -22.65
N GLY A 775 -14.60 -14.93 -22.34
CA GLY A 775 -15.75 -15.05 -21.44
C GLY A 775 -16.82 -16.02 -21.96
N GLN A 776 -17.11 -15.97 -23.27
CA GLN A 776 -18.02 -16.90 -23.93
C GLN A 776 -17.48 -18.33 -23.90
N ALA A 777 -16.18 -18.52 -24.14
CA ALA A 777 -15.53 -19.83 -24.11
C ALA A 777 -15.56 -20.46 -22.70
N VAL A 778 -15.28 -19.67 -21.66
CA VAL A 778 -15.33 -20.12 -20.26
C VAL A 778 -16.74 -20.54 -19.89
N LYS A 779 -17.76 -19.73 -20.21
CA LYS A 779 -19.16 -20.06 -19.96
C LYS A 779 -19.57 -21.36 -20.66
N SER A 780 -19.30 -21.47 -21.96
CA SER A 780 -19.60 -22.69 -22.73
C SER A 780 -18.90 -23.92 -22.17
N LEU A 781 -17.67 -23.80 -21.73
CA LEU A 781 -16.91 -24.92 -21.16
C LEU A 781 -17.44 -25.34 -19.78
N ASN A 782 -17.85 -24.38 -18.94
CA ASN A 782 -18.50 -24.69 -17.67
C ASN A 782 -19.84 -25.42 -17.86
N ASP A 783 -20.64 -25.03 -18.88
CA ASP A 783 -21.88 -25.71 -19.20
C ASP A 783 -21.62 -27.16 -19.69
N GLU A 784 -20.52 -27.41 -20.43
CA GLU A 784 -20.16 -28.72 -20.94
C GLU A 784 -19.69 -29.70 -19.88
N ASP A 785 -18.86 -29.22 -18.94
CA ASP A 785 -18.16 -30.10 -17.99
C ASP A 785 -18.56 -29.87 -16.54
N CYS A 786 -19.63 -29.08 -16.28
CA CYS A 786 -20.09 -28.67 -14.97
C CYS A 786 -18.97 -28.03 -14.13
N GLY A 787 -18.12 -27.21 -14.78
CA GLY A 787 -17.05 -26.46 -14.15
C GLY A 787 -17.55 -25.18 -13.48
N THR A 788 -16.71 -24.61 -12.64
CA THR A 788 -16.94 -23.35 -11.92
C THR A 788 -15.81 -22.34 -12.23
N ARG A 789 -15.24 -22.43 -13.45
CA ARG A 789 -14.20 -21.47 -13.88
C ARG A 789 -14.75 -20.06 -13.88
N SER A 790 -13.93 -19.13 -13.46
CA SER A 790 -14.23 -17.70 -13.56
C SER A 790 -13.26 -16.99 -14.50
N PHE A 791 -13.68 -15.84 -14.99
CA PHE A 791 -12.85 -15.06 -15.90
C PHE A 791 -12.73 -13.59 -15.48
N ILE A 792 -11.60 -12.98 -15.88
CA ILE A 792 -11.33 -11.56 -15.74
C ILE A 792 -11.00 -11.03 -17.12
N LEU A 793 -11.86 -10.18 -17.66
CA LEU A 793 -11.67 -9.51 -18.94
C LEU A 793 -11.31 -8.06 -18.70
N VAL A 794 -10.24 -7.58 -19.36
CA VAL A 794 -9.85 -6.17 -19.29
C VAL A 794 -9.87 -5.57 -20.70
N ASN A 795 -10.58 -4.48 -20.86
CA ASN A 795 -10.68 -3.74 -22.09
C ASN A 795 -10.65 -2.23 -21.86
N ASN A 796 -10.15 -1.43 -22.80
CA ASN A 796 -10.15 0.01 -22.69
C ASN A 796 -11.43 0.62 -23.28
N ARG A 797 -11.73 1.88 -22.92
CA ARG A 797 -12.95 2.60 -23.38
C ARG A 797 -12.99 2.90 -24.88
N GLU A 798 -11.83 2.86 -25.56
CA GLU A 798 -11.73 3.19 -26.98
C GLU A 798 -12.29 2.09 -27.88
N SER A 799 -12.50 0.90 -27.36
CA SER A 799 -12.93 -0.28 -28.14
C SER A 799 -14.44 -0.43 -28.30
N ASN A 800 -15.30 0.50 -27.94
CA ASN A 800 -16.77 0.53 -28.16
C ASN A 800 -17.51 -0.82 -28.05
N ILE A 801 -16.96 -1.77 -27.28
CA ILE A 801 -17.53 -3.11 -27.09
C ILE A 801 -17.63 -3.36 -25.57
N CYS A 802 -18.71 -2.89 -25.00
CA CYS A 802 -19.25 -3.33 -23.71
C CYS A 802 -20.74 -3.57 -23.88
#